data_5cd6dc11e8b55dc900b6f9c7db20c8a5
#
_entry.id   5cd6dc11e8b55dc900b6f9c7db20c8a5
#
_cell.length_a   1.000
_cell.length_b   1.000
_cell.length_c   1.000
_cell.angle_alpha   90.00
_cell.angle_beta   90.00
_cell.angle_gamma   90.00
#
_symmetry.space_group_name_H-M   'P 1'
#
loop_
_entity.id
_entity.type
_entity.pdbx_description
1 polymer ?
#
loop_
_entity_poly.entity_id
_entity_poly.type
_entity_poly.pdbx_seq_one_letter_code
_entity_poly.pdbx_strand_id
1 'polypeptide(L)'
;NSWVVERHFIWYPHIIYVSSSWLDKEINEIKKIENLKIKLRTSVAAFHGYNFLLARENLTDHLPLEQRNNKTRHRLLKIRAKKVITATGSLERPLIFDNNDRPGILLSSAIKKYANLFGVACGEKNILFTNNDTAYETAISLFQKGINIEAIIDNREEIDSKLIKETEKNNIKVYKGYTVVNTFGYKRINKISIMQLSKDGQKVVGSKIFIPCDCLGISGGWTPSVHLFTQSGGKLKFRDEDQVFIPNIYSSDQISVGSCNGDFTLDEIFSGTTKALKSFLNIKNTEYENIEVESSFNKSKRNIWLLPSDKIIGKTKPFVDYQNDATAKDIKLALREGFRSIEHVKRYTTTGMGTDQGKLGNMHALGIISETTRTKMGEHGTTTFRPPYTPLTFGTIVGRNVGEYFDIFRKTPIHDWHVQKKAKFENVGQWKRAWFYPKDGESMHEAVQRESKAARDSAGILDASTLGKIDIQGTDASEFLNRVYTNAWSKLAIGKCRYGLMLNEDGMVYDDGVTTRLDENHYIMTTTTGGAATVLGKLEDYLQTEWPELDVYLTSVTDHYATISVCGPNSKKIVSQVIPDLDFSDENFPHMSFKNTKIDKIKCRVMRISFTGEQSYEINVQANYGKSVWEKCMESGNKFNITPYGTETMHLLRAEKGFIIVGQDTDATMTPIDLQM
;
A
#
# COMPACT_ATOMS: atom_id res chain seq x y z
N ASN A 1 0.06 -29.68 -7.21
CA ASN A 1 -0.45 -28.45 -7.83
C ASN A 1 0.74 -27.50 -8.04
N SER A 2 1.25 -27.48 -9.24
CA SER A 2 2.36 -26.58 -9.65
C SER A 2 1.76 -25.32 -10.27
N TRP A 3 2.29 -24.16 -9.89
CA TRP A 3 1.88 -22.87 -10.44
C TRP A 3 3.01 -22.31 -11.29
N VAL A 4 2.72 -21.93 -12.52
CA VAL A 4 3.62 -21.15 -13.36
C VAL A 4 2.99 -19.77 -13.52
N VAL A 5 3.68 -18.76 -13.03
CA VAL A 5 3.30 -17.37 -13.25
C VAL A 5 4.12 -16.87 -14.42
N GLU A 6 3.45 -16.67 -15.55
CA GLU A 6 4.10 -16.11 -16.72
C GLU A 6 4.36 -14.63 -16.47
N ARG A 7 5.63 -14.30 -16.45
CA ARG A 7 6.06 -12.93 -16.67
C ARG A 7 6.12 -12.67 -18.15
N HIS A 8 5.80 -11.46 -18.62
CA HIS A 8 6.03 -11.04 -19.99
C HIS A 8 7.34 -11.65 -20.49
N PHE A 9 7.25 -12.52 -21.46
CA PHE A 9 8.44 -12.95 -22.22
C PHE A 9 9.12 -11.68 -22.73
N ILE A 10 10.16 -11.25 -22.04
CA ILE A 10 11.14 -10.39 -22.67
C ILE A 10 11.83 -11.31 -23.66
N TRP A 11 11.36 -11.28 -24.90
CA TRP A 11 11.94 -12.04 -25.97
C TRP A 11 13.41 -11.69 -26.03
N TYR A 12 14.25 -12.64 -25.59
CA TYR A 12 15.67 -12.53 -25.84
C TYR A 12 15.91 -12.49 -27.34
N PRO A 13 16.75 -11.60 -27.82
CA PRO A 13 17.11 -11.56 -29.22
C PRO A 13 17.61 -12.91 -29.79
N HIS A 14 18.17 -13.75 -28.95
CA HIS A 14 18.70 -15.05 -29.33
C HIS A 14 17.65 -16.14 -29.64
N ILE A 15 16.42 -16.00 -29.21
CA ILE A 15 15.37 -17.00 -29.43
C ILE A 15 14.80 -16.94 -30.87
N ILE A 16 15.19 -15.97 -31.68
CA ILE A 16 14.67 -15.85 -33.07
C ILE A 16 15.12 -17.03 -33.97
N TYR A 17 16.19 -17.74 -33.63
CA TYR A 17 16.62 -18.94 -34.35
C TYR A 17 16.12 -20.26 -33.75
N VAL A 18 15.59 -20.27 -32.56
CA VAL A 18 14.70 -21.34 -32.11
C VAL A 18 13.43 -21.16 -32.90
N SER A 19 13.13 -22.04 -33.83
CA SER A 19 11.97 -21.87 -34.72
C SER A 19 10.73 -21.63 -33.84
N SER A 20 9.89 -20.66 -34.21
CA SER A 20 8.61 -20.45 -33.52
C SER A 20 7.85 -21.77 -33.36
N SER A 21 8.00 -22.68 -34.27
CA SER A 21 7.46 -24.04 -34.26
C SER A 21 7.92 -24.88 -33.07
N TRP A 22 9.20 -24.80 -32.65
CA TRP A 22 9.68 -25.53 -31.46
C TRP A 22 9.08 -24.99 -30.18
N LEU A 23 9.10 -23.67 -30.00
CA LEU A 23 8.52 -23.04 -28.82
C LEU A 23 7.01 -23.30 -28.72
N ASP A 24 6.28 -23.19 -29.82
CA ASP A 24 4.85 -23.48 -29.88
C ASP A 24 4.55 -24.95 -29.55
N LYS A 25 5.39 -25.89 -30.04
CA LYS A 25 5.29 -27.31 -29.69
C LYS A 25 5.47 -27.49 -28.19
N GLU A 26 6.55 -26.98 -27.60
CA GLU A 26 6.83 -27.13 -26.17
C GLU A 26 5.71 -26.48 -25.28
N ILE A 27 5.24 -25.30 -25.65
CA ILE A 27 4.12 -24.65 -24.94
C ILE A 27 2.85 -25.51 -25.02
N ASN A 28 2.57 -26.13 -26.15
CA ASN A 28 1.40 -26.99 -26.30
C ASN A 28 1.51 -28.30 -25.51
N GLU A 29 2.70 -28.89 -25.42
CA GLU A 29 2.96 -30.04 -24.53
C GLU A 29 2.78 -29.66 -23.04
N ILE A 30 3.33 -28.54 -22.62
CA ILE A 30 3.20 -28.04 -21.24
C ILE A 30 1.72 -27.81 -20.87
N LYS A 31 0.89 -27.30 -21.79
CA LYS A 31 -0.54 -27.08 -21.56
C LYS A 31 -1.36 -28.36 -21.32
N LYS A 32 -0.87 -29.53 -21.75
CA LYS A 32 -1.51 -30.83 -21.53
C LYS A 32 -1.34 -31.37 -20.11
N ILE A 33 -0.44 -30.79 -19.31
CA ILE A 33 -0.14 -31.25 -17.98
C ILE A 33 -1.27 -30.83 -17.02
N GLU A 34 -2.09 -31.77 -16.56
CA GLU A 34 -3.31 -31.50 -15.77
C GLU A 34 -3.07 -30.78 -14.44
N ASN A 35 -1.98 -31.07 -13.74
CA ASN A 35 -1.65 -30.47 -12.46
C ASN A 35 -0.86 -29.14 -12.58
N LEU A 36 -0.70 -28.62 -13.78
CA LEU A 36 -0.02 -27.37 -14.08
C LEU A 36 -1.01 -26.23 -14.29
N LYS A 37 -0.79 -25.09 -13.65
CA LYS A 37 -1.58 -23.88 -13.86
C LYS A 37 -0.71 -22.76 -14.43
N ILE A 38 -0.99 -22.36 -15.66
CA ILE A 38 -0.33 -21.24 -16.33
C ILE A 38 -1.19 -19.99 -16.14
N LYS A 39 -0.60 -18.92 -15.64
CA LYS A 39 -1.23 -17.62 -15.42
C LYS A 39 -0.70 -16.59 -16.41
N LEU A 40 -1.42 -16.39 -17.51
CA LEU A 40 -1.10 -15.35 -18.49
C LEU A 40 -1.45 -13.96 -17.95
N ARG A 41 -0.79 -12.92 -18.47
CA ARG A 41 -0.99 -11.51 -18.08
C ARG A 41 -0.90 -11.29 -16.57
N THR A 42 -0.04 -12.09 -15.91
CA THR A 42 0.17 -12.07 -14.47
C THR A 42 1.61 -11.70 -14.15
N SER A 43 1.79 -10.64 -13.37
CA SER A 43 3.12 -10.17 -12.97
C SER A 43 3.31 -10.32 -11.47
N VAL A 44 4.43 -10.94 -11.07
CA VAL A 44 4.81 -10.97 -9.66
C VAL A 44 5.26 -9.59 -9.25
N ALA A 45 4.56 -9.00 -8.27
CA ALA A 45 4.83 -7.66 -7.77
C ALA A 45 5.75 -7.66 -6.53
N ALA A 46 5.71 -8.73 -5.73
CA ALA A 46 6.54 -8.85 -4.54
C ALA A 46 6.87 -10.32 -4.23
N PHE A 47 8.03 -10.51 -3.62
CA PHE A 47 8.45 -11.79 -3.07
C PHE A 47 8.95 -11.56 -1.64
N HIS A 48 8.15 -11.99 -0.68
CA HIS A 48 8.41 -11.85 0.75
C HIS A 48 9.01 -13.15 1.33
N GLY A 49 9.41 -13.12 2.59
CA GLY A 49 9.90 -14.30 3.30
C GLY A 49 8.93 -15.49 3.30
N TYR A 50 9.46 -16.67 3.58
CA TYR A 50 8.70 -17.93 3.59
C TYR A 50 7.98 -18.24 2.27
N ASN A 51 8.59 -17.92 1.13
CA ASN A 51 8.04 -18.14 -0.21
C ASN A 51 6.63 -17.58 -0.40
N PHE A 52 6.37 -16.38 0.16
CA PHE A 52 5.12 -15.67 -0.03
C PHE A 52 5.25 -14.65 -1.15
N LEU A 53 4.49 -14.83 -2.23
CA LEU A 53 4.50 -13.96 -3.39
C LEU A 53 3.17 -13.24 -3.54
N LEU A 54 3.24 -11.99 -4.01
CA LEU A 54 2.11 -11.22 -4.48
C LEU A 54 2.19 -11.09 -5.99
N ALA A 55 1.11 -11.43 -6.69
CA ALA A 55 1.05 -11.30 -8.14
C ALA A 55 -0.23 -10.57 -8.57
N ARG A 56 -0.10 -9.68 -9.56
CA ARG A 56 -1.23 -8.99 -10.18
C ARG A 56 -1.62 -9.70 -11.47
N GLU A 57 -2.81 -10.26 -11.51
CA GLU A 57 -3.43 -10.80 -12.72
C GLU A 57 -4.26 -9.70 -13.40
N ASN A 58 -3.97 -9.42 -14.66
CA ASN A 58 -4.71 -8.47 -15.48
C ASN A 58 -5.83 -9.21 -16.22
N LEU A 59 -7.08 -8.93 -15.87
CA LEU A 59 -8.23 -9.67 -16.38
C LEU A 59 -8.91 -8.99 -17.57
N THR A 60 -8.86 -7.66 -17.66
CA THR A 60 -9.67 -6.95 -18.68
C THR A 60 -8.96 -5.85 -19.44
N ASP A 61 -7.74 -5.41 -19.06
CA ASP A 61 -7.05 -4.30 -19.74
C ASP A 61 -6.78 -4.57 -21.23
N HIS A 62 -6.71 -5.83 -21.64
CA HIS A 62 -6.53 -6.25 -23.03
C HIS A 62 -7.82 -6.28 -23.84
N LEU A 63 -8.98 -6.07 -23.20
CA LEU A 63 -10.27 -6.04 -23.87
C LEU A 63 -10.62 -4.62 -24.31
N PRO A 64 -11.46 -4.45 -25.34
CA PRO A 64 -12.08 -3.17 -25.68
C PRO A 64 -12.87 -2.58 -24.50
N LEU A 65 -13.00 -1.25 -24.42
CA LEU A 65 -13.62 -0.56 -23.29
C LEU A 65 -15.05 -1.04 -23.01
N GLU A 66 -15.83 -1.27 -24.06
CA GLU A 66 -17.23 -1.71 -23.98
C GLU A 66 -17.37 -3.09 -23.31
N GLN A 67 -16.35 -3.92 -23.42
CA GLN A 67 -16.32 -5.27 -22.84
C GLN A 67 -15.84 -5.31 -21.40
N ARG A 68 -15.37 -4.16 -20.83
CA ARG A 68 -14.84 -4.06 -19.47
C ARG A 68 -15.92 -3.78 -18.42
N ASN A 69 -17.08 -3.24 -18.84
CA ASN A 69 -18.14 -2.82 -17.93
C ASN A 69 -18.55 -3.94 -16.98
N ASN A 70 -18.62 -3.61 -15.68
CA ASN A 70 -19.00 -4.53 -14.59
C ASN A 70 -18.09 -5.77 -14.42
N LYS A 71 -16.88 -5.77 -15.01
CA LYS A 71 -15.91 -6.86 -14.83
C LYS A 71 -14.75 -6.42 -13.95
N THR A 72 -14.25 -7.35 -13.16
CA THR A 72 -13.03 -7.13 -12.37
C THR A 72 -11.86 -6.82 -13.29
N ARG A 73 -11.20 -5.69 -13.09
CA ARG A 73 -10.05 -5.25 -13.90
C ARG A 73 -8.78 -6.02 -13.56
N HIS A 74 -8.42 -6.05 -12.29
CA HIS A 74 -7.23 -6.73 -11.79
C HIS A 74 -7.59 -7.65 -10.62
N ARG A 75 -6.77 -8.66 -10.40
CA ARG A 75 -6.85 -9.54 -9.23
C ARG A 75 -5.48 -9.62 -8.58
N LEU A 76 -5.41 -9.40 -7.26
CA LEU A 76 -4.22 -9.66 -6.47
C LEU A 76 -4.24 -11.11 -6.01
N LEU A 77 -3.24 -11.87 -6.42
CA LEU A 77 -3.03 -13.24 -5.99
C LEU A 77 -2.02 -13.25 -4.85
N LYS A 78 -2.38 -13.88 -3.74
CA LYS A 78 -1.52 -14.19 -2.60
C LYS A 78 -1.10 -15.65 -2.74
N ILE A 79 0.17 -15.91 -3.04
CA ILE A 79 0.69 -17.24 -3.35
C ILE A 79 1.69 -17.65 -2.27
N ARG A 80 1.44 -18.76 -1.59
CA ARG A 80 2.38 -19.40 -0.68
C ARG A 80 2.88 -20.69 -1.34
N ALA A 81 4.17 -20.75 -1.66
CA ALA A 81 4.77 -21.90 -2.35
C ALA A 81 5.76 -22.65 -1.44
N LYS A 82 5.84 -23.98 -1.59
CA LYS A 82 6.87 -24.78 -0.91
C LYS A 82 8.25 -24.49 -1.51
N LYS A 83 8.34 -24.42 -2.84
CA LYS A 83 9.55 -24.12 -3.59
C LYS A 83 9.28 -23.07 -4.66
N VAL A 84 10.22 -22.17 -4.90
CA VAL A 84 10.13 -21.13 -5.91
C VAL A 84 11.32 -21.19 -6.86
N ILE A 85 11.04 -21.13 -8.15
CA ILE A 85 12.04 -21.02 -9.20
C ILE A 85 11.85 -19.65 -9.85
N THR A 86 12.86 -18.80 -9.75
CA THR A 86 12.84 -17.48 -10.40
C THR A 86 13.57 -17.57 -11.74
N ALA A 87 12.86 -17.32 -12.83
CA ALA A 87 13.37 -17.25 -14.20
C ALA A 87 13.03 -15.87 -14.79
N THR A 88 13.43 -14.82 -14.09
CA THR A 88 13.00 -13.42 -14.34
C THR A 88 13.80 -12.72 -15.44
N GLY A 89 14.76 -13.38 -16.02
CA GLY A 89 15.53 -12.86 -17.13
C GLY A 89 16.51 -11.74 -16.73
N SER A 90 16.89 -10.92 -17.69
CA SER A 90 17.74 -9.75 -17.51
C SER A 90 17.16 -8.54 -18.22
N LEU A 91 17.68 -7.35 -17.89
CA LEU A 91 17.29 -6.07 -18.46
C LEU A 91 18.45 -5.49 -19.25
N GLU A 92 18.19 -4.99 -20.45
CA GLU A 92 19.19 -4.26 -21.24
C GLU A 92 19.55 -2.95 -20.54
N ARG A 93 20.84 -2.66 -20.42
CA ARG A 93 21.36 -1.41 -19.84
C ARG A 93 21.41 -0.32 -20.88
N PRO A 94 21.06 0.92 -20.54
CA PRO A 94 21.40 2.06 -21.38
C PRO A 94 22.91 2.33 -21.39
N LEU A 95 23.35 3.28 -22.21
CA LEU A 95 24.69 3.88 -22.15
C LEU A 95 24.53 5.33 -21.65
N ILE A 96 25.44 5.77 -20.76
CA ILE A 96 25.36 7.09 -20.12
C ILE A 96 26.32 8.06 -20.80
N PHE A 97 25.75 9.03 -21.53
CA PHE A 97 26.47 10.05 -22.28
C PHE A 97 25.70 11.38 -22.28
N ASP A 98 26.28 12.46 -22.80
CA ASP A 98 25.67 13.80 -22.76
C ASP A 98 24.37 13.88 -23.54
N ASN A 99 23.30 14.40 -22.93
CA ASN A 99 21.94 14.53 -23.48
C ASN A 99 21.33 13.21 -23.98
N ASN A 100 21.51 12.15 -23.20
CA ASN A 100 21.00 10.80 -23.50
C ASN A 100 19.50 10.61 -23.21
N ASP A 101 18.79 11.64 -22.82
CA ASP A 101 17.35 11.69 -22.53
C ASP A 101 16.49 12.18 -23.71
N ARG A 102 17.13 12.56 -24.81
CA ARG A 102 16.42 13.17 -25.93
C ARG A 102 15.43 12.20 -26.58
N PRO A 103 14.18 12.63 -26.90
CA PRO A 103 13.21 11.76 -27.61
C PRO A 103 13.77 11.20 -28.91
N GLY A 104 13.53 9.91 -29.15
CA GLY A 104 14.12 9.14 -30.24
C GLY A 104 15.34 8.30 -29.83
N ILE A 105 15.78 8.41 -28.56
CA ILE A 105 16.77 7.51 -27.97
C ILE A 105 16.02 6.37 -27.25
N LEU A 106 16.28 5.13 -27.63
CA LEU A 106 15.60 3.94 -27.14
C LEU A 106 16.60 2.82 -26.85
N LEU A 107 16.26 1.84 -26.03
CA LEU A 107 17.04 0.61 -25.94
C LEU A 107 16.99 -0.14 -27.26
N SER A 108 18.09 -0.76 -27.64
CA SER A 108 18.23 -1.52 -28.88
C SER A 108 17.20 -2.65 -28.96
N SER A 109 17.03 -3.41 -27.87
CA SER A 109 16.01 -4.46 -27.77
C SER A 109 14.57 -3.93 -27.90
N ALA A 110 14.31 -2.71 -27.46
CA ALA A 110 12.99 -2.10 -27.61
C ALA A 110 12.69 -1.80 -29.09
N ILE A 111 13.65 -1.22 -29.82
CA ILE A 111 13.50 -0.98 -31.26
C ILE A 111 13.24 -2.29 -32.02
N LYS A 112 14.04 -3.35 -31.74
CA LYS A 112 13.83 -4.68 -32.31
C LYS A 112 12.44 -5.23 -32.00
N LYS A 113 11.95 -5.04 -30.78
CA LYS A 113 10.60 -5.46 -30.35
C LYS A 113 9.50 -4.70 -31.08
N TYR A 114 9.62 -3.38 -31.23
CA TYR A 114 8.66 -2.59 -32.00
C TYR A 114 8.56 -3.06 -33.43
N ALA A 115 9.68 -3.29 -34.09
CA ALA A 115 9.70 -3.77 -35.47
C ALA A 115 9.15 -5.20 -35.62
N ASN A 116 9.58 -6.14 -34.73
CA ASN A 116 9.24 -7.54 -34.88
C ASN A 116 7.84 -7.91 -34.40
N LEU A 117 7.37 -7.31 -33.31
CA LEU A 117 6.11 -7.68 -32.68
C LEU A 117 4.95 -6.78 -33.09
N PHE A 118 5.23 -5.49 -33.32
CA PHE A 118 4.20 -4.50 -33.60
C PHE A 118 4.24 -3.94 -35.04
N GLY A 119 5.25 -4.33 -35.86
CA GLY A 119 5.38 -3.82 -37.23
C GLY A 119 5.66 -2.32 -37.31
N VAL A 120 6.29 -1.75 -36.26
CA VAL A 120 6.55 -0.31 -36.17
C VAL A 120 8.04 -0.01 -36.32
N ALA A 121 8.41 0.80 -37.30
CA ALA A 121 9.73 1.39 -37.44
C ALA A 121 9.86 2.60 -36.51
N CYS A 122 10.85 2.60 -35.61
CA CYS A 122 11.06 3.68 -34.64
C CYS A 122 11.67 4.95 -35.24
N GLY A 123 12.27 4.84 -36.42
CA GLY A 123 12.84 5.97 -37.17
C GLY A 123 13.12 5.59 -38.61
N GLU A 124 13.37 6.60 -39.47
CA GLU A 124 13.80 6.42 -40.86
C GLU A 124 15.32 6.30 -41.01
N LYS A 125 16.07 6.98 -40.10
CA LYS A 125 17.53 6.98 -40.02
C LYS A 125 17.99 6.47 -38.69
N ASN A 126 18.13 5.15 -38.58
CA ASN A 126 18.47 4.51 -37.31
C ASN A 126 19.98 4.36 -37.13
N ILE A 127 20.46 4.63 -35.95
CA ILE A 127 21.85 4.34 -35.51
C ILE A 127 21.76 3.44 -34.29
N LEU A 128 22.68 2.46 -34.19
CA LEU A 128 22.84 1.68 -32.96
C LEU A 128 24.15 2.05 -32.28
N PHE A 129 24.10 2.22 -30.95
CA PHE A 129 25.24 2.55 -30.12
C PHE A 129 25.43 1.50 -29.04
N THR A 130 26.57 0.85 -28.99
CA THR A 130 26.74 -0.38 -28.20
C THR A 130 28.14 -0.57 -27.63
N ASN A 131 28.25 -1.51 -26.69
CA ASN A 131 29.47 -2.13 -26.19
C ASN A 131 29.39 -3.67 -26.19
N ASN A 132 28.42 -4.25 -26.89
CA ASN A 132 28.16 -5.69 -26.88
C ASN A 132 27.54 -6.15 -28.22
N ASP A 133 27.49 -7.48 -28.44
CA ASP A 133 27.11 -8.09 -29.70
C ASP A 133 25.60 -8.09 -29.98
N THR A 134 24.74 -7.94 -28.97
CA THR A 134 23.27 -8.01 -29.15
C THR A 134 22.71 -6.88 -30.02
N ALA A 135 23.40 -5.73 -30.07
CA ALA A 135 23.01 -4.64 -30.96
C ALA A 135 23.22 -4.99 -32.44
N TYR A 136 24.23 -5.80 -32.76
CA TYR A 136 24.44 -6.28 -34.15
C TYR A 136 23.31 -7.19 -34.61
N GLU A 137 22.82 -8.09 -33.74
CA GLU A 137 21.62 -8.87 -34.05
C GLU A 137 20.40 -7.97 -34.29
N THR A 138 20.26 -6.90 -33.50
CA THR A 138 19.20 -5.91 -33.73
C THR A 138 19.37 -5.26 -35.12
N ALA A 139 20.57 -4.85 -35.50
CA ALA A 139 20.84 -4.25 -36.79
C ALA A 139 20.47 -5.21 -37.94
N ILE A 140 20.92 -6.46 -37.88
CA ILE A 140 20.63 -7.49 -38.89
C ILE A 140 19.11 -7.72 -38.97
N SER A 141 18.41 -7.87 -37.85
CA SER A 141 16.97 -8.08 -37.80
C SER A 141 16.17 -6.92 -38.39
N LEU A 142 16.59 -5.69 -38.13
CA LEU A 142 15.96 -4.48 -38.72
C LEU A 142 16.22 -4.36 -40.21
N PHE A 143 17.47 -4.61 -40.63
CA PHE A 143 17.87 -4.59 -42.01
C PHE A 143 17.07 -5.60 -42.87
N GLN A 144 16.91 -6.83 -42.36
CA GLN A 144 16.11 -7.89 -43.02
C GLN A 144 14.64 -7.50 -43.22
N LYS A 145 14.15 -6.51 -42.44
CA LYS A 145 12.79 -5.95 -42.59
C LYS A 145 12.74 -4.68 -43.43
N GLY A 146 13.83 -4.30 -44.07
CA GLY A 146 13.92 -3.10 -44.88
C GLY A 146 14.00 -1.78 -44.11
N ILE A 147 14.32 -1.86 -42.81
CA ILE A 147 14.53 -0.67 -41.95
C ILE A 147 15.98 -0.22 -42.08
N ASN A 148 16.19 1.04 -42.49
CA ASN A 148 17.50 1.60 -42.73
C ASN A 148 18.33 1.75 -41.46
N ILE A 149 19.59 1.29 -41.46
CA ILE A 149 20.60 1.44 -40.40
C ILE A 149 21.78 2.24 -40.98
N GLU A 150 21.89 3.51 -40.60
CA GLU A 150 22.94 4.42 -41.05
C GLU A 150 24.33 3.99 -40.55
N ALA A 151 24.43 3.57 -39.31
CA ALA A 151 25.69 3.12 -38.71
C ALA A 151 25.49 2.35 -37.39
N ILE A 152 26.52 1.60 -37.02
CA ILE A 152 26.72 1.07 -35.66
C ILE A 152 27.94 1.76 -35.07
N ILE A 153 27.80 2.30 -33.85
CA ILE A 153 28.88 2.88 -33.06
C ILE A 153 29.21 1.88 -31.96
N ASP A 154 30.42 1.40 -31.90
CA ASP A 154 30.85 0.43 -30.88
C ASP A 154 32.04 1.00 -30.08
N ASN A 155 31.91 0.98 -28.75
CA ASN A 155 32.97 1.43 -27.84
C ASN A 155 34.19 0.54 -27.84
N ARG A 156 34.09 -0.72 -28.30
CA ARG A 156 35.14 -1.68 -28.37
C ARG A 156 35.97 -1.45 -29.63
N GLU A 157 37.28 -1.53 -29.51
CA GLU A 157 38.21 -1.37 -30.63
C GLU A 157 38.45 -2.70 -31.33
N GLU A 158 38.74 -3.75 -30.54
CA GLU A 158 38.99 -5.11 -31.05
C GLU A 158 37.73 -5.97 -30.82
N ILE A 159 37.13 -6.37 -31.94
CA ILE A 159 35.93 -7.21 -31.91
C ILE A 159 36.03 -8.22 -33.03
N ASP A 160 36.07 -9.52 -32.66
CA ASP A 160 35.95 -10.64 -33.58
C ASP A 160 34.62 -11.37 -33.29
N SER A 161 33.64 -11.19 -34.15
CA SER A 161 32.33 -11.82 -34.04
C SER A 161 31.76 -12.11 -35.42
N LYS A 162 31.10 -13.26 -35.59
CA LYS A 162 30.37 -13.63 -36.81
C LYS A 162 29.31 -12.55 -37.18
N LEU A 163 28.64 -11.96 -36.18
CA LEU A 163 27.63 -10.98 -36.36
C LEU A 163 28.16 -9.67 -36.98
N ILE A 164 29.37 -9.28 -36.64
CA ILE A 164 30.01 -8.08 -37.20
C ILE A 164 30.32 -8.32 -38.68
N LYS A 165 30.90 -9.48 -39.00
CA LYS A 165 31.19 -9.86 -40.39
C LYS A 165 29.90 -9.89 -41.24
N GLU A 166 28.81 -10.39 -40.68
CA GLU A 166 27.49 -10.36 -41.36
C GLU A 166 26.96 -8.95 -41.52
N THR A 167 27.09 -8.09 -40.52
CA THR A 167 26.68 -6.68 -40.60
C THR A 167 27.47 -5.93 -41.64
N GLU A 168 28.77 -6.13 -41.73
CA GLU A 168 29.64 -5.53 -42.74
C GLU A 168 29.30 -6.02 -44.19
N LYS A 169 28.94 -7.31 -44.35
CA LYS A 169 28.43 -7.85 -45.63
C LYS A 169 27.12 -7.19 -46.08
N ASN A 170 26.28 -6.73 -45.15
CA ASN A 170 25.05 -5.99 -45.41
C ASN A 170 25.31 -4.49 -45.70
N ASN A 171 26.56 -4.09 -45.86
CA ASN A 171 26.99 -2.68 -46.09
C ASN A 171 26.60 -1.71 -44.99
N ILE A 172 26.37 -2.18 -43.77
CA ILE A 172 26.12 -1.32 -42.62
C ILE A 172 27.47 -0.84 -42.06
N LYS A 173 27.63 0.49 -41.99
CA LYS A 173 28.88 1.10 -41.51
C LYS A 173 29.11 0.87 -40.01
N VAL A 174 30.26 0.42 -39.63
CA VAL A 174 30.65 0.20 -38.21
C VAL A 174 31.80 1.12 -37.81
N TYR A 175 31.62 1.90 -36.76
CA TYR A 175 32.67 2.73 -36.13
C TYR A 175 33.15 2.06 -34.85
N LYS A 176 34.28 1.31 -34.96
CA LYS A 176 34.92 0.57 -33.84
C LYS A 176 35.80 1.52 -33.01
N GLY A 177 35.72 1.47 -31.68
CA GLY A 177 36.48 2.33 -30.80
C GLY A 177 35.92 3.78 -30.71
N TYR A 178 34.66 3.98 -31.10
CA TYR A 178 34.02 5.31 -31.05
C TYR A 178 32.94 5.39 -29.98
N THR A 179 32.66 6.60 -29.54
CA THR A 179 31.57 6.89 -28.59
C THR A 179 30.71 8.06 -29.08
N VAL A 180 29.44 8.06 -28.69
CA VAL A 180 28.56 9.22 -28.84
C VAL A 180 28.92 10.23 -27.77
N VAL A 181 29.30 11.45 -28.18
CA VAL A 181 29.68 12.54 -27.28
C VAL A 181 28.57 13.57 -27.08
N ASN A 182 27.62 13.66 -28.01
CA ASN A 182 26.47 14.53 -27.87
C ASN A 182 25.35 14.15 -28.83
N THR A 183 24.12 14.55 -28.50
CA THR A 183 22.93 14.43 -29.34
C THR A 183 22.34 15.81 -29.63
N PHE A 184 21.65 15.95 -30.74
CA PHE A 184 21.08 17.23 -31.22
C PHE A 184 19.62 17.04 -31.66
N GLY A 185 18.85 18.10 -31.55
CA GLY A 185 17.43 18.15 -31.89
C GLY A 185 16.64 18.83 -30.78
N TYR A 186 15.40 19.23 -31.03
CA TYR A 186 14.51 19.86 -30.03
C TYR A 186 13.40 18.91 -29.60
N LYS A 187 12.41 18.62 -30.43
CA LYS A 187 11.31 17.70 -30.11
C LYS A 187 11.72 16.23 -30.25
N ARG A 188 12.75 15.96 -31.03
CA ARG A 188 13.30 14.63 -31.32
C ARG A 188 14.76 14.78 -31.75
N ILE A 189 15.55 13.72 -31.59
CA ILE A 189 16.90 13.63 -32.11
C ILE A 189 16.90 13.80 -33.62
N ASN A 190 17.85 14.59 -34.16
CA ASN A 190 18.03 14.79 -35.62
C ASN A 190 19.45 14.48 -36.09
N LYS A 191 20.42 14.42 -35.18
CA LYS A 191 21.80 13.98 -35.41
C LYS A 191 22.51 13.66 -34.11
N ILE A 192 23.60 12.91 -34.24
CA ILE A 192 24.57 12.68 -33.15
C ILE A 192 25.95 13.25 -33.54
N SER A 193 26.81 13.43 -32.56
CA SER A 193 28.26 13.55 -32.77
C SER A 193 29.00 12.44 -32.09
N ILE A 194 29.97 11.85 -32.81
CA ILE A 194 30.83 10.78 -32.30
C ILE A 194 32.28 11.21 -32.33
N MET A 195 33.09 10.64 -31.42
CA MET A 195 34.53 10.77 -31.38
C MET A 195 35.18 9.44 -31.03
N GLN A 196 36.44 9.26 -31.41
CA GLN A 196 37.21 8.08 -31.05
C GLN A 196 37.52 8.10 -29.54
N LEU A 197 37.44 6.93 -28.90
CA LEU A 197 37.87 6.73 -27.51
C LEU A 197 39.41 6.55 -27.44
N SER A 198 40.01 7.09 -26.38
CA SER A 198 41.38 6.73 -26.05
C SER A 198 41.47 5.24 -25.67
N LYS A 199 42.65 4.65 -25.81
CA LYS A 199 42.86 3.22 -25.49
C LYS A 199 42.45 2.83 -24.05
N ASP A 200 42.59 3.75 -23.12
CA ASP A 200 42.14 3.57 -21.73
C ASP A 200 40.63 3.84 -21.55
N GLY A 201 39.91 4.37 -22.56
CA GLY A 201 38.48 4.73 -22.54
C GLY A 201 38.12 5.91 -21.65
N GLN A 202 39.11 6.65 -21.15
CA GLN A 202 38.88 7.74 -20.19
C GLN A 202 38.66 9.10 -20.87
N LYS A 203 39.05 9.23 -22.14
CA LYS A 203 38.97 10.48 -22.89
C LYS A 203 38.50 10.21 -24.33
N VAL A 204 38.04 11.26 -24.98
CA VAL A 204 37.79 11.26 -26.43
C VAL A 204 38.95 11.96 -27.13
N VAL A 205 39.30 11.46 -28.32
CA VAL A 205 40.40 11.96 -29.13
C VAL A 205 39.96 12.18 -30.57
N GLY A 206 40.75 12.94 -31.34
CA GLY A 206 40.46 13.22 -32.73
C GLY A 206 39.35 14.26 -32.95
N SER A 207 38.86 14.30 -34.19
CA SER A 207 37.82 15.26 -34.63
C SER A 207 36.43 14.68 -34.49
N LYS A 208 35.43 15.54 -34.30
CA LYS A 208 34.01 15.16 -34.25
C LYS A 208 33.54 14.74 -35.63
N ILE A 209 32.78 13.66 -35.66
CA ILE A 209 32.01 13.23 -36.85
C ILE A 209 30.54 13.42 -36.51
N PHE A 210 29.80 14.08 -37.37
CA PHE A 210 28.35 14.27 -37.24
C PHE A 210 27.60 13.28 -38.11
N ILE A 211 26.62 12.58 -37.57
CA ILE A 211 25.82 11.62 -38.32
C ILE A 211 24.34 11.96 -38.11
N PRO A 212 23.58 12.24 -39.20
CA PRO A 212 22.15 12.47 -39.12
C PRO A 212 21.42 11.21 -38.67
N CYS A 213 20.48 11.33 -37.72
CA CYS A 213 19.61 10.23 -37.32
C CYS A 213 18.35 10.78 -36.65
N ASP A 214 17.27 10.05 -36.70
CA ASP A 214 16.03 10.33 -35.99
C ASP A 214 15.67 9.25 -34.98
N CYS A 215 16.48 8.18 -34.89
CA CYS A 215 16.39 7.14 -33.89
C CYS A 215 17.81 6.65 -33.52
N LEU A 216 18.10 6.63 -32.22
CA LEU A 216 19.35 6.10 -31.66
C LEU A 216 19.03 4.92 -30.72
N GLY A 217 19.34 3.72 -31.15
CA GLY A 217 19.27 2.51 -30.32
C GLY A 217 20.50 2.38 -29.43
N ILE A 218 20.35 2.27 -28.14
CA ILE A 218 21.46 2.14 -27.21
C ILE A 218 21.46 0.76 -26.53
N SER A 219 22.65 0.14 -26.37
CA SER A 219 22.83 -1.15 -25.71
C SER A 219 24.11 -1.16 -24.92
N GLY A 220 24.03 -1.08 -23.59
CA GLY A 220 25.15 -1.07 -22.64
C GLY A 220 25.40 -2.42 -21.96
N GLY A 221 24.90 -3.53 -22.52
CA GLY A 221 24.95 -4.85 -21.93
C GLY A 221 23.70 -5.22 -21.16
N TRP A 222 23.77 -6.27 -20.35
CA TRP A 222 22.62 -6.86 -19.68
C TRP A 222 22.82 -6.92 -18.18
N THR A 223 21.76 -6.70 -17.40
CA THR A 223 21.74 -6.78 -15.94
C THR A 223 20.75 -7.86 -15.51
N PRO A 224 21.15 -8.86 -14.73
CA PRO A 224 20.25 -9.85 -14.17
C PRO A 224 19.10 -9.21 -13.40
N SER A 225 17.87 -9.71 -13.60
CA SER A 225 16.69 -9.21 -12.91
C SER A 225 16.56 -9.86 -11.53
N VAL A 226 17.32 -9.36 -10.56
CA VAL A 226 17.47 -9.94 -9.20
C VAL A 226 16.54 -9.33 -8.15
N HIS A 227 15.67 -8.44 -8.54
CA HIS A 227 14.83 -7.64 -7.61
C HIS A 227 13.95 -8.52 -6.71
N LEU A 228 13.23 -9.51 -7.28
CA LEU A 228 12.39 -10.41 -6.51
C LEU A 228 13.22 -11.31 -5.59
N PHE A 229 14.38 -11.76 -6.06
CA PHE A 229 15.31 -12.54 -5.25
C PHE A 229 15.76 -11.76 -4.00
N THR A 230 16.15 -10.51 -4.16
CA THR A 230 16.58 -9.67 -3.01
C THR A 230 15.45 -9.31 -2.08
N GLN A 231 14.22 -9.10 -2.59
CA GLN A 231 13.04 -8.87 -1.76
C GLN A 231 12.73 -10.03 -0.82
N SER A 232 13.01 -11.27 -1.23
CA SER A 232 12.88 -12.45 -0.36
C SER A 232 13.94 -12.56 0.74
N GLY A 233 14.90 -11.63 0.80
CA GLY A 233 16.02 -11.63 1.74
C GLY A 233 17.31 -12.29 1.19
N GLY A 234 17.31 -12.72 -0.06
CA GLY A 234 18.49 -13.27 -0.73
C GLY A 234 19.64 -12.27 -0.86
N LYS A 235 20.88 -12.75 -0.79
CA LYS A 235 22.08 -11.93 -0.90
C LYS A 235 22.75 -12.12 -2.26
N LEU A 236 23.19 -11.03 -2.85
CA LEU A 236 23.89 -11.01 -4.13
C LEU A 236 25.41 -11.07 -3.94
N LYS A 237 26.10 -11.54 -4.99
CA LYS A 237 27.54 -11.31 -5.18
C LYS A 237 27.79 -10.61 -6.50
N PHE A 238 28.83 -9.80 -6.55
CA PHE A 238 29.30 -9.20 -7.79
C PHE A 238 30.22 -10.16 -8.52
N ARG A 239 30.03 -10.29 -9.82
CA ARG A 239 30.87 -11.10 -10.70
C ARG A 239 31.67 -10.18 -11.60
N ASP A 240 33.00 -10.19 -11.45
CA ASP A 240 33.91 -9.23 -12.13
C ASP A 240 34.04 -9.52 -13.63
N GLU A 241 33.85 -10.76 -14.06
CA GLU A 241 34.05 -11.18 -15.45
C GLU A 241 33.13 -10.45 -16.43
N ASP A 242 31.88 -10.26 -16.04
CA ASP A 242 30.83 -9.60 -16.83
C ASP A 242 30.23 -8.39 -16.12
N GLN A 243 30.75 -8.06 -14.94
CA GLN A 243 30.36 -6.89 -14.14
C GLN A 243 28.87 -6.82 -13.85
N VAL A 244 28.35 -7.88 -13.25
CA VAL A 244 26.95 -8.01 -12.86
C VAL A 244 26.78 -8.54 -11.44
N PHE A 245 25.66 -8.20 -10.81
CA PHE A 245 25.25 -8.84 -9.56
C PHE A 245 24.40 -10.06 -9.86
N ILE A 246 24.75 -11.19 -9.22
CA ILE A 246 24.04 -12.47 -9.37
C ILE A 246 23.61 -13.01 -7.98
N PRO A 247 22.59 -13.87 -7.90
CA PRO A 247 22.19 -14.56 -6.68
C PRO A 247 23.36 -15.35 -6.06
N ASN A 248 23.48 -15.33 -4.73
CA ASN A 248 24.53 -16.02 -4.00
C ASN A 248 24.00 -16.79 -2.79
N ILE A 249 23.40 -16.11 -1.82
CA ILE A 249 22.85 -16.72 -0.60
C ILE A 249 21.33 -16.65 -0.66
N TYR A 250 20.68 -17.80 -0.58
CA TYR A 250 19.24 -17.96 -0.60
C TYR A 250 18.68 -17.96 0.81
N SER A 251 17.59 -17.26 1.05
CA SER A 251 16.94 -17.12 2.36
C SER A 251 15.82 -18.13 2.61
N SER A 252 15.40 -18.86 1.57
CA SER A 252 14.29 -19.82 1.60
C SER A 252 14.47 -20.88 0.50
N ASP A 253 13.53 -21.83 0.41
CA ASP A 253 13.50 -22.85 -0.64
C ASP A 253 13.20 -22.21 -2.01
N GLN A 254 14.20 -21.58 -2.58
CA GLN A 254 14.15 -20.94 -3.90
C GLN A 254 15.47 -21.11 -4.65
N ILE A 255 15.38 -21.04 -5.98
CA ILE A 255 16.53 -20.91 -6.87
C ILE A 255 16.27 -19.91 -7.97
N SER A 256 17.35 -19.37 -8.53
CA SER A 256 17.29 -18.52 -9.73
C SER A 256 17.97 -19.27 -10.89
N VAL A 257 17.37 -19.19 -12.08
CA VAL A 257 17.86 -19.89 -13.28
C VAL A 257 17.85 -18.98 -14.50
N GLY A 258 18.69 -19.29 -15.48
CA GLY A 258 18.83 -18.51 -16.70
C GLY A 258 19.49 -17.14 -16.45
N SER A 259 19.18 -16.14 -17.25
CA SER A 259 19.92 -14.87 -17.21
C SER A 259 19.71 -14.03 -15.97
N CYS A 260 18.69 -14.28 -15.14
CA CYS A 260 18.62 -13.69 -13.80
C CYS A 260 19.67 -14.32 -12.83
N ASN A 261 20.22 -15.48 -13.18
CA ASN A 261 21.36 -16.11 -12.51
C ASN A 261 22.71 -15.74 -13.15
N GLY A 262 22.70 -14.95 -14.25
CA GLY A 262 23.89 -14.55 -14.98
C GLY A 262 24.28 -15.49 -16.13
N ASP A 263 23.44 -16.43 -16.54
CA ASP A 263 23.62 -17.25 -17.69
C ASP A 263 23.08 -16.51 -18.91
N PHE A 264 23.96 -16.04 -19.81
CA PHE A 264 23.55 -15.12 -20.87
C PHE A 264 23.48 -15.76 -22.26
N THR A 265 24.16 -16.90 -22.50
CA THR A 265 24.01 -17.66 -23.74
C THR A 265 22.93 -18.73 -23.58
N LEU A 266 22.30 -19.15 -24.70
CA LEU A 266 21.28 -20.20 -24.65
C LEU A 266 21.82 -21.52 -24.12
N ASP A 267 23.04 -21.85 -24.46
CA ASP A 267 23.74 -23.07 -23.95
C ASP A 267 23.91 -23.00 -22.42
N GLU A 268 24.43 -21.86 -21.89
CA GLU A 268 24.54 -21.63 -20.45
C GLU A 268 23.16 -21.70 -19.76
N ILE A 269 22.13 -21.14 -20.39
CA ILE A 269 20.74 -21.09 -19.85
C ILE A 269 20.18 -22.51 -19.75
N PHE A 270 20.28 -23.32 -20.80
CA PHE A 270 19.73 -24.67 -20.80
C PHE A 270 20.52 -25.60 -19.87
N SER A 271 21.85 -25.65 -20.01
CA SER A 271 22.71 -26.51 -19.19
C SER A 271 22.66 -26.11 -17.70
N GLY A 272 22.79 -24.84 -17.41
CA GLY A 272 22.71 -24.28 -16.05
C GLY A 272 21.35 -24.51 -15.39
N THR A 273 20.25 -24.28 -16.10
CA THR A 273 18.89 -24.52 -15.60
C THR A 273 18.68 -26.00 -15.31
N THR A 274 19.04 -26.87 -16.20
CA THR A 274 18.92 -28.36 -16.04
C THR A 274 19.67 -28.82 -14.80
N LYS A 275 20.93 -28.41 -14.65
CA LYS A 275 21.76 -28.74 -13.48
C LYS A 275 21.17 -28.23 -12.17
N ALA A 276 20.73 -26.98 -12.16
CA ALA A 276 20.15 -26.36 -10.98
C ALA A 276 18.82 -27.02 -10.54
N LEU A 277 17.95 -27.34 -11.49
CA LEU A 277 16.67 -28.01 -11.21
C LEU A 277 16.87 -29.45 -10.71
N LYS A 278 17.80 -30.25 -11.30
CA LYS A 278 18.11 -31.58 -10.81
C LYS A 278 18.49 -31.56 -9.33
N SER A 279 19.38 -30.65 -8.95
CA SER A 279 19.83 -30.52 -7.57
C SER A 279 18.68 -30.04 -6.65
N PHE A 280 17.98 -29.02 -7.04
CA PHE A 280 16.95 -28.37 -6.20
C PHE A 280 15.70 -29.25 -5.95
N LEU A 281 15.34 -30.06 -6.94
CA LEU A 281 14.19 -30.95 -6.89
C LEU A 281 14.53 -32.38 -6.51
N ASN A 282 15.85 -32.71 -6.29
CA ASN A 282 16.34 -34.06 -6.00
C ASN A 282 15.95 -35.09 -7.05
N ILE A 283 16.04 -34.72 -8.34
CA ILE A 283 15.68 -35.61 -9.45
C ILE A 283 16.88 -36.51 -9.78
N LYS A 284 16.74 -37.82 -9.56
CA LYS A 284 17.86 -38.77 -9.66
C LYS A 284 18.03 -39.40 -11.05
N ASN A 285 16.98 -39.59 -11.84
CA ASN A 285 17.03 -40.36 -13.10
C ASN A 285 16.15 -39.71 -14.18
N THR A 286 16.70 -38.74 -14.91
CA THR A 286 16.10 -38.25 -16.15
C THR A 286 17.20 -38.03 -17.17
N GLU A 287 17.13 -38.74 -18.29
CA GLU A 287 17.83 -38.37 -19.51
C GLU A 287 17.17 -37.11 -20.06
N TYR A 288 17.92 -36.04 -20.12
CA TYR A 288 17.50 -34.83 -20.85
C TYR A 288 18.27 -34.82 -22.15
N GLU A 289 17.56 -34.60 -23.25
CA GLU A 289 18.19 -34.27 -24.51
C GLU A 289 19.07 -33.03 -24.32
N ASN A 290 20.36 -33.14 -24.61
CA ASN A 290 21.21 -31.97 -24.67
C ASN A 290 20.75 -31.15 -25.88
N ILE A 291 20.21 -29.98 -25.61
CA ILE A 291 19.84 -29.03 -26.66
C ILE A 291 21.17 -28.39 -27.13
N GLU A 292 21.65 -28.81 -28.27
CA GLU A 292 22.81 -28.17 -28.90
C GLU A 292 22.39 -26.79 -29.43
N VAL A 293 23.09 -25.77 -28.97
CA VAL A 293 22.82 -24.35 -29.36
C VAL A 293 24.10 -23.74 -29.89
N GLU A 294 24.07 -23.24 -31.11
CA GLU A 294 25.18 -22.47 -31.65
C GLU A 294 25.20 -21.10 -30.97
N SER A 295 26.18 -20.84 -30.09
CA SER A 295 26.36 -19.56 -29.41
C SER A 295 27.30 -18.65 -30.17
N SER A 296 26.84 -17.45 -30.50
CA SER A 296 27.64 -16.41 -31.16
C SER A 296 27.92 -15.17 -30.25
N PHE A 297 27.58 -15.27 -28.97
CA PHE A 297 27.66 -14.13 -28.06
C PHE A 297 29.03 -14.01 -27.39
N ASN A 298 29.70 -12.88 -27.60
CA ASN A 298 30.88 -12.46 -26.85
C ASN A 298 30.50 -11.55 -25.70
N LYS A 299 30.85 -11.96 -24.45
CA LYS A 299 30.66 -11.10 -23.27
C LYS A 299 31.54 -9.87 -23.40
N SER A 300 30.99 -8.69 -23.16
CA SER A 300 31.76 -7.46 -23.13
C SER A 300 32.80 -7.53 -21.99
N LYS A 301 34.06 -7.33 -22.33
CA LYS A 301 35.13 -7.35 -21.34
C LYS A 301 35.34 -6.03 -20.60
N ARG A 302 34.66 -4.96 -21.04
CA ARG A 302 34.85 -3.61 -20.48
C ARG A 302 33.58 -2.82 -20.53
N ASN A 303 33.08 -2.41 -19.35
CA ASN A 303 32.01 -1.43 -19.22
C ASN A 303 32.59 -0.06 -18.88
N ILE A 304 32.16 0.96 -19.56
CA ILE A 304 32.42 2.36 -19.22
C ILE A 304 31.12 2.90 -18.66
N TRP A 305 31.10 3.17 -17.34
CA TRP A 305 29.85 3.51 -16.63
C TRP A 305 29.38 4.93 -16.93
N LEU A 306 30.32 5.84 -17.22
CA LEU A 306 30.06 7.18 -17.71
C LEU A 306 30.96 7.45 -18.90
N LEU A 307 30.39 7.56 -20.08
CA LEU A 307 31.14 7.80 -21.29
C LEU A 307 31.76 9.21 -21.29
N PRO A 308 33.01 9.34 -21.75
CA PRO A 308 33.69 10.63 -21.78
C PRO A 308 33.04 11.58 -22.80
N SER A 309 33.07 12.86 -22.50
CA SER A 309 32.63 13.94 -23.35
C SER A 309 33.80 14.87 -23.68
N ASP A 310 33.71 15.59 -24.79
CA ASP A 310 34.60 16.68 -25.12
C ASP A 310 34.33 17.95 -24.33
N LYS A 311 33.30 17.97 -23.49
CA LYS A 311 32.94 19.09 -22.60
C LYS A 311 33.32 18.78 -21.17
N ILE A 312 33.51 19.86 -20.39
CA ILE A 312 33.64 19.75 -18.93
C ILE A 312 32.35 19.20 -18.35
N ILE A 313 32.45 18.26 -17.41
CA ILE A 313 31.34 17.54 -16.83
C ILE A 313 30.26 18.46 -16.25
N GLY A 314 30.60 19.66 -15.78
CA GLY A 314 29.61 20.65 -15.31
C GLY A 314 28.71 21.24 -16.38
N LYS A 315 29.08 21.09 -17.68
CA LYS A 315 28.32 21.55 -18.85
C LYS A 315 27.61 20.42 -19.60
N THR A 316 27.64 19.20 -19.07
CA THR A 316 27.02 18.01 -19.64
C THR A 316 25.81 17.60 -18.83
N LYS A 317 24.87 16.86 -19.47
CA LYS A 317 23.68 16.30 -18.83
C LYS A 317 23.57 14.79 -19.13
N PRO A 318 24.45 13.95 -18.58
CA PRO A 318 24.36 12.51 -18.71
C PRO A 318 23.38 11.96 -17.67
N PHE A 319 22.16 11.65 -18.08
CA PHE A 319 21.12 11.12 -17.21
C PHE A 319 21.37 9.66 -16.87
N VAL A 320 21.30 9.35 -15.57
CA VAL A 320 21.42 8.01 -15.01
C VAL A 320 20.06 7.45 -14.65
N ASP A 321 19.19 8.29 -14.12
CA ASP A 321 17.79 7.94 -13.81
C ASP A 321 16.88 8.89 -14.61
N TYR A 322 16.17 8.33 -15.58
CA TYR A 322 15.27 9.09 -16.47
C TYR A 322 13.92 9.42 -15.81
N GLN A 323 13.52 8.67 -14.77
CA GLN A 323 12.26 8.92 -14.07
C GLN A 323 12.37 10.09 -13.10
N ASN A 324 13.54 10.24 -12.47
CA ASN A 324 13.78 11.25 -11.45
C ASN A 324 14.75 12.35 -11.90
N ASP A 325 15.11 12.38 -13.19
CA ASP A 325 16.04 13.35 -13.80
C ASP A 325 17.40 13.42 -13.10
N ALA A 326 17.83 12.32 -12.47
CA ALA A 326 19.14 12.30 -11.81
C ALA A 326 20.27 12.02 -12.80
N THR A 327 21.29 12.90 -12.79
CA THR A 327 22.45 12.84 -13.66
C THR A 327 23.68 12.30 -12.96
N ALA A 328 24.71 11.93 -13.72
CA ALA A 328 26.03 11.60 -13.15
C ALA A 328 26.64 12.75 -12.35
N LYS A 329 26.26 13.99 -12.65
CA LYS A 329 26.69 15.18 -11.90
C LYS A 329 26.11 15.18 -10.49
N ASP A 330 24.84 14.80 -10.33
CA ASP A 330 24.17 14.73 -9.03
C ASP A 330 24.78 13.63 -8.15
N ILE A 331 25.12 12.48 -8.75
CA ILE A 331 25.83 11.41 -8.05
C ILE A 331 27.22 11.87 -7.58
N LYS A 332 27.99 12.56 -8.44
CA LYS A 332 29.29 13.10 -8.07
C LYS A 332 29.20 14.23 -7.03
N LEU A 333 28.11 15.02 -7.06
CA LEU A 333 27.83 16.01 -6.03
C LEU A 333 27.58 15.32 -4.68
N ALA A 334 26.73 14.30 -4.63
CA ALA A 334 26.49 13.54 -3.40
C ALA A 334 27.79 13.00 -2.79
N LEU A 335 28.68 12.44 -3.64
CA LEU A 335 29.99 11.94 -3.19
C LEU A 335 30.90 13.06 -2.63
N ARG A 336 30.87 14.24 -3.24
CA ARG A 336 31.60 15.41 -2.77
C ARG A 336 31.09 15.92 -1.42
N GLU A 337 29.78 15.87 -1.20
CA GLU A 337 29.11 16.18 0.07
C GLU A 337 29.34 15.10 1.16
N GLY A 338 30.07 14.03 0.85
CA GLY A 338 30.52 13.04 1.83
C GLY A 338 29.67 11.73 1.86
N PHE A 339 28.61 11.62 1.08
CA PHE A 339 27.84 10.38 1.01
C PHE A 339 28.65 9.27 0.30
N ARG A 340 28.79 8.12 0.96
CA ARG A 340 29.56 6.96 0.43
C ARG A 340 28.70 5.73 0.16
N SER A 341 27.68 5.52 0.99
CA SER A 341 26.74 4.41 0.82
C SER A 341 25.82 4.68 -0.35
N ILE A 342 25.59 3.66 -1.21
CA ILE A 342 24.64 3.76 -2.32
C ILE A 342 23.23 4.12 -1.86
N GLU A 343 22.82 3.64 -0.68
CA GLU A 343 21.52 3.97 -0.10
C GLU A 343 21.38 5.45 0.31
N HIS A 344 22.47 6.09 0.74
CA HIS A 344 22.48 7.51 1.03
C HIS A 344 22.54 8.33 -0.26
N VAL A 345 23.39 7.95 -1.22
CA VAL A 345 23.43 8.58 -2.56
C VAL A 345 22.07 8.51 -3.23
N LYS A 346 21.38 7.36 -3.16
CA LYS A 346 20.01 7.18 -3.64
C LYS A 346 19.03 8.19 -3.03
N ARG A 347 19.09 8.38 -1.71
CA ARG A 347 18.17 9.32 -1.03
C ARG A 347 18.49 10.78 -1.33
N TYR A 348 19.76 11.11 -1.47
CA TYR A 348 20.21 12.47 -1.81
C TYR A 348 19.84 12.86 -3.24
N THR A 349 19.97 11.93 -4.19
CA THR A 349 19.76 12.18 -5.63
C THR A 349 18.42 11.72 -6.16
N THR A 350 17.64 10.99 -5.38
CA THR A 350 16.42 10.25 -5.80
C THR A 350 16.66 9.15 -6.85
N THR A 351 17.91 8.83 -7.17
CA THR A 351 18.27 7.78 -8.14
C THR A 351 17.71 6.42 -7.71
N GLY A 352 17.00 5.76 -8.59
CA GLY A 352 16.44 4.42 -8.36
C GLY A 352 15.23 4.41 -7.42
N MET A 353 14.60 5.55 -7.20
CA MET A 353 13.34 5.67 -6.46
C MET A 353 12.11 5.48 -7.37
N GLY A 354 10.93 5.46 -6.75
CA GLY A 354 9.66 5.37 -7.45
C GLY A 354 9.44 4.02 -8.14
N THR A 355 8.66 4.02 -9.22
CA THR A 355 8.23 2.80 -9.92
C THR A 355 9.33 2.14 -10.73
N ASP A 356 10.38 2.87 -11.12
CA ASP A 356 11.53 2.31 -11.83
C ASP A 356 12.36 1.38 -10.93
N GLN A 357 12.49 1.70 -9.64
CA GLN A 357 13.32 0.94 -8.69
C GLN A 357 14.77 0.77 -9.17
N GLY A 358 15.27 1.69 -9.99
CA GLY A 358 16.64 1.67 -10.52
C GLY A 358 16.92 0.56 -11.54
N LYS A 359 15.90 0.03 -12.20
CA LYS A 359 16.04 -1.06 -13.18
C LYS A 359 17.04 -0.72 -14.28
N LEU A 360 17.08 0.52 -14.72
CA LEU A 360 17.98 0.99 -15.77
C LEU A 360 19.23 1.69 -15.20
N GLY A 361 19.11 2.41 -14.09
CA GLY A 361 20.14 3.33 -13.60
C GLY A 361 21.05 2.81 -12.50
N ASN A 362 20.62 1.86 -11.66
CA ASN A 362 21.36 1.44 -10.46
C ASN A 362 22.79 0.96 -10.74
N MET A 363 23.00 0.17 -11.80
CA MET A 363 24.32 -0.34 -12.17
C MET A 363 25.26 0.79 -12.58
N HIS A 364 24.74 1.77 -13.32
CA HIS A 364 25.51 2.95 -13.72
C HIS A 364 25.83 3.86 -12.51
N ALA A 365 24.86 4.05 -11.61
CA ALA A 365 25.10 4.82 -10.38
C ALA A 365 26.22 4.19 -9.55
N LEU A 366 26.19 2.87 -9.34
CA LEU A 366 27.24 2.10 -8.66
C LEU A 366 28.58 2.21 -9.36
N GLY A 367 28.58 2.07 -10.69
CA GLY A 367 29.82 2.20 -11.49
C GLY A 367 30.45 3.59 -11.36
N ILE A 368 29.64 4.66 -11.43
CA ILE A 368 30.11 6.03 -11.26
C ILE A 368 30.64 6.28 -9.85
N ILE A 369 29.98 5.71 -8.82
CA ILE A 369 30.47 5.77 -7.44
C ILE A 369 31.83 5.07 -7.33
N SER A 370 31.91 3.83 -7.81
CA SER A 370 33.12 3.00 -7.79
C SER A 370 34.32 3.68 -8.48
N GLU A 371 34.11 4.19 -9.70
CA GLU A 371 35.15 4.93 -10.44
C GLU A 371 35.58 6.23 -9.71
N THR A 372 34.63 6.97 -9.16
CA THR A 372 34.91 8.23 -8.47
C THR A 372 35.62 8.02 -7.14
N THR A 373 35.25 7.00 -6.39
CA THR A 373 35.83 6.67 -5.07
C THR A 373 37.05 5.74 -5.17
N ARG A 374 37.34 5.18 -6.36
CA ARG A 374 38.40 4.18 -6.61
C ARG A 374 38.22 2.93 -5.75
N THR A 375 36.99 2.47 -5.57
CA THR A 375 36.62 1.25 -4.84
C THR A 375 36.07 0.21 -5.79
N LYS A 376 35.95 -1.06 -5.35
CA LYS A 376 35.33 -2.12 -6.17
C LYS A 376 33.82 -2.04 -6.10
N MET A 377 33.12 -2.28 -7.20
CA MET A 377 31.64 -2.27 -7.24
C MET A 377 31.00 -3.24 -6.24
N GLY A 378 31.62 -4.40 -6.05
CA GLY A 378 31.13 -5.41 -5.09
C GLY A 378 31.12 -4.94 -3.63
N GLU A 379 31.94 -3.96 -3.27
CA GLU A 379 32.02 -3.40 -1.90
C GLU A 379 30.83 -2.49 -1.57
N HIS A 380 30.19 -1.90 -2.57
CA HIS A 380 29.04 -1.01 -2.36
C HIS A 380 27.72 -1.77 -2.18
N GLY A 381 27.64 -3.03 -2.64
CA GLY A 381 26.39 -3.77 -2.70
C GLY A 381 25.39 -3.19 -3.70
N THR A 382 24.13 -3.48 -3.53
CA THR A 382 23.04 -2.92 -4.33
C THR A 382 22.05 -2.15 -3.45
N THR A 383 21.26 -1.29 -4.08
CA THR A 383 20.13 -0.65 -3.38
C THR A 383 19.09 -1.70 -2.98
N THR A 384 18.36 -1.46 -1.90
CA THR A 384 17.24 -2.29 -1.49
C THR A 384 16.07 -2.09 -2.47
N PHE A 385 15.65 -3.18 -3.09
CA PHE A 385 14.49 -3.20 -3.98
C PHE A 385 13.20 -3.42 -3.18
N ARG A 386 12.34 -2.41 -3.14
CA ARG A 386 11.12 -2.44 -2.33
C ARG A 386 9.93 -2.99 -3.12
N PRO A 387 9.04 -3.76 -2.47
CA PRO A 387 7.73 -4.05 -3.06
C PRO A 387 6.90 -2.76 -3.24
N PRO A 388 6.06 -2.65 -4.27
CA PRO A 388 5.90 -3.63 -5.35
C PRO A 388 6.95 -3.45 -6.46
N TYR A 389 7.58 -4.54 -6.91
CA TYR A 389 8.51 -4.50 -8.04
C TYR A 389 7.82 -4.13 -9.37
N THR A 390 6.62 -4.67 -9.58
CA THR A 390 5.71 -4.24 -10.65
C THR A 390 4.64 -3.35 -10.02
N PRO A 391 4.38 -2.15 -10.55
CA PRO A 391 3.40 -1.24 -9.98
C PRO A 391 2.03 -1.87 -9.81
N LEU A 392 1.43 -1.65 -8.64
CA LEU A 392 0.08 -2.05 -8.29
C LEU A 392 -0.80 -0.80 -8.16
N THR A 393 -2.04 -0.88 -8.61
CA THR A 393 -3.02 0.17 -8.32
C THR A 393 -3.55 0.03 -6.90
N PHE A 394 -3.92 1.13 -6.26
CA PHE A 394 -4.56 1.11 -4.95
C PHE A 394 -5.82 0.22 -4.94
N GLY A 395 -6.64 0.29 -5.98
CA GLY A 395 -7.83 -0.57 -6.11
C GLY A 395 -7.52 -2.07 -6.13
N THR A 396 -6.36 -2.48 -6.69
CA THR A 396 -5.93 -3.88 -6.65
C THR A 396 -5.54 -4.33 -5.24
N ILE A 397 -4.92 -3.44 -4.44
CA ILE A 397 -4.50 -3.72 -3.06
C ILE A 397 -5.73 -3.75 -2.15
N VAL A 398 -6.59 -2.77 -2.25
CA VAL A 398 -7.82 -2.63 -1.45
C VAL A 398 -8.80 -3.77 -1.73
N GLY A 399 -8.89 -4.22 -2.98
CA GLY A 399 -9.74 -5.34 -3.38
C GLY A 399 -11.22 -5.05 -3.16
N ARG A 400 -11.86 -5.77 -2.21
CA ARG A 400 -13.28 -5.62 -1.90
C ARG A 400 -13.58 -4.47 -0.93
N ASN A 401 -12.57 -3.94 -0.26
CA ASN A 401 -12.73 -2.87 0.74
C ASN A 401 -12.90 -1.51 0.06
N VAL A 402 -14.00 -1.34 -0.66
CA VAL A 402 -14.38 -0.12 -1.38
C VAL A 402 -15.79 0.31 -0.98
N GLY A 403 -16.10 1.60 -1.06
CA GLY A 403 -17.40 2.12 -0.67
C GLY A 403 -17.73 1.80 0.78
N GLU A 404 -18.84 1.15 1.02
CA GLU A 404 -19.29 0.78 2.38
C GLU A 404 -18.33 -0.17 3.12
N TYR A 405 -17.54 -0.97 2.41
CA TYR A 405 -16.53 -1.85 3.03
C TYR A 405 -15.22 -1.15 3.34
N PHE A 406 -14.97 0.01 2.75
CA PHE A 406 -13.80 0.85 3.05
C PHE A 406 -14.07 1.76 4.23
N ASP A 407 -15.23 2.43 4.20
CA ASP A 407 -15.71 3.31 5.26
C ASP A 407 -16.77 2.55 6.06
N ILE A 408 -16.32 1.83 7.08
CA ILE A 408 -17.18 0.98 7.91
C ILE A 408 -18.01 1.86 8.83
N PHE A 409 -19.33 1.76 8.71
CA PHE A 409 -20.27 2.39 9.63
C PHE A 409 -20.70 1.41 10.73
N ARG A 410 -20.69 1.92 11.96
CA ARG A 410 -21.30 1.24 13.10
C ARG A 410 -22.76 1.71 13.21
N LYS A 411 -23.65 0.76 13.40
CA LYS A 411 -25.09 1.00 13.50
C LYS A 411 -25.57 0.58 14.88
N THR A 412 -26.48 1.37 15.47
CA THR A 412 -27.10 0.99 16.73
C THR A 412 -28.09 -0.18 16.51
N PRO A 413 -28.44 -0.94 17.54
CA PRO A 413 -29.48 -1.97 17.44
C PRO A 413 -30.85 -1.46 16.99
N ILE A 414 -31.07 -0.15 17.07
CA ILE A 414 -32.33 0.53 16.74
C ILE A 414 -32.28 1.21 15.36
N HIS A 415 -31.13 1.18 14.70
CA HIS A 415 -30.86 1.92 13.46
C HIS A 415 -31.93 1.73 12.37
N ASP A 416 -32.37 0.49 12.12
CA ASP A 416 -33.36 0.22 11.06
C ASP A 416 -34.70 0.87 11.33
N TRP A 417 -35.10 1.01 12.62
CA TRP A 417 -36.28 1.76 13.01
C TRP A 417 -36.14 3.25 12.68
N HIS A 418 -34.98 3.84 12.96
CA HIS A 418 -34.71 5.24 12.63
C HIS A 418 -34.77 5.49 11.12
N VAL A 419 -34.20 4.58 10.32
CA VAL A 419 -34.29 4.63 8.85
C VAL A 419 -35.75 4.58 8.38
N GLN A 420 -36.56 3.66 8.92
CA GLN A 420 -37.98 3.56 8.58
C GLN A 420 -38.76 4.83 8.94
N LYS A 421 -38.36 5.54 9.99
CA LYS A 421 -38.94 6.84 10.40
C LYS A 421 -38.33 8.05 9.67
N LYS A 422 -37.52 7.79 8.63
CA LYS A 422 -36.86 8.83 7.79
C LYS A 422 -35.95 9.78 8.58
N ALA A 423 -35.37 9.31 9.70
CA ALA A 423 -34.40 10.09 10.43
C ALA A 423 -33.25 10.54 9.54
N LYS A 424 -32.72 11.73 9.74
CA LYS A 424 -31.45 12.16 9.23
C LYS A 424 -30.35 11.69 10.18
N PHE A 425 -29.19 11.35 9.63
CA PHE A 425 -28.08 10.80 10.41
C PHE A 425 -26.87 11.73 10.37
N GLU A 426 -26.18 11.80 11.50
CA GLU A 426 -24.83 12.32 11.60
C GLU A 426 -23.81 11.20 11.82
N ASN A 427 -22.54 11.49 11.54
CA ASN A 427 -21.42 10.61 11.83
C ASN A 427 -20.69 11.12 13.09
N VAL A 428 -20.56 10.27 14.10
CA VAL A 428 -19.71 10.52 15.25
C VAL A 428 -18.69 9.38 15.33
N GLY A 429 -17.46 9.67 14.88
CA GLY A 429 -16.50 8.60 14.56
C GLY A 429 -17.10 7.68 13.50
N GLN A 430 -17.14 6.38 13.79
CA GLN A 430 -17.73 5.37 12.89
C GLN A 430 -19.24 5.20 13.10
N TRP A 431 -19.85 5.78 14.14
CA TRP A 431 -21.25 5.60 14.44
C TRP A 431 -22.16 6.45 13.56
N LYS A 432 -23.24 5.83 13.06
CA LYS A 432 -24.42 6.53 12.51
C LYS A 432 -25.40 6.80 13.65
N ARG A 433 -25.62 8.06 13.97
CA ARG A 433 -26.57 8.50 15.01
C ARG A 433 -27.75 9.19 14.36
N ALA A 434 -28.96 8.97 14.86
CA ALA A 434 -30.12 9.76 14.46
C ALA A 434 -29.89 11.22 14.88
N TRP A 435 -29.83 12.12 13.91
CA TRP A 435 -29.53 13.54 14.10
C TRP A 435 -30.79 14.35 14.40
N PHE A 436 -31.81 14.15 13.57
CA PHE A 436 -33.18 14.69 13.77
C PHE A 436 -34.19 13.93 12.91
N TYR A 437 -35.50 14.09 13.19
CA TYR A 437 -36.60 13.40 12.50
C TYR A 437 -37.51 14.41 11.79
N PRO A 438 -37.24 14.80 10.54
CA PRO A 438 -38.04 15.74 9.80
C PRO A 438 -39.39 15.14 9.41
N LYS A 439 -40.46 15.97 9.48
CA LYS A 439 -41.73 15.75 8.79
C LYS A 439 -41.62 16.29 7.36
N ASP A 440 -42.58 15.92 6.53
CA ASP A 440 -42.58 16.39 5.14
C ASP A 440 -42.67 17.94 5.11
N GLY A 441 -41.68 18.58 4.47
CA GLY A 441 -41.55 20.03 4.37
C GLY A 441 -40.85 20.72 5.54
N GLU A 442 -40.52 20.02 6.63
CA GLU A 442 -39.79 20.61 7.77
C GLU A 442 -38.31 20.81 7.46
N SER A 443 -37.78 21.96 7.77
CA SER A 443 -36.33 22.18 7.92
C SER A 443 -35.81 21.50 9.19
N MET A 444 -34.48 21.36 9.29
CA MET A 444 -33.84 20.86 10.51
C MET A 444 -34.23 21.68 11.74
N HIS A 445 -34.22 22.99 11.62
CA HIS A 445 -34.54 23.90 12.72
C HIS A 445 -35.98 23.71 13.26
N GLU A 446 -36.97 23.58 12.36
CA GLU A 446 -38.36 23.33 12.73
C GLU A 446 -38.53 21.94 13.36
N ALA A 447 -37.86 20.92 12.83
CA ALA A 447 -37.88 19.59 13.42
C ALA A 447 -37.32 19.59 14.84
N VAL A 448 -36.14 20.22 15.05
CA VAL A 448 -35.49 20.33 16.37
C VAL A 448 -36.33 21.11 17.37
N GLN A 449 -36.96 22.21 16.95
CA GLN A 449 -37.90 22.97 17.81
C GLN A 449 -39.08 22.09 18.24
N ARG A 450 -39.70 21.36 17.32
CA ARG A 450 -40.83 20.46 17.61
C ARG A 450 -40.40 19.33 18.56
N GLU A 451 -39.25 18.70 18.32
CA GLU A 451 -38.71 17.63 19.17
C GLU A 451 -38.40 18.16 20.59
N SER A 452 -37.75 19.30 20.69
CA SER A 452 -37.39 19.92 21.96
C SER A 452 -38.66 20.30 22.78
N LYS A 453 -39.65 20.87 22.12
CA LYS A 453 -40.93 21.20 22.76
C LYS A 453 -41.64 19.95 23.27
N ALA A 454 -41.67 18.86 22.47
CA ALA A 454 -42.26 17.61 22.89
C ALA A 454 -41.57 17.00 24.12
N ALA A 455 -40.24 17.04 24.17
CA ALA A 455 -39.48 16.59 25.31
C ALA A 455 -39.74 17.41 26.59
N ARG A 456 -39.91 18.74 26.47
CA ARG A 456 -40.23 19.63 27.60
C ARG A 456 -41.68 19.52 28.06
N ASP A 457 -42.63 19.48 27.13
CA ASP A 457 -44.05 19.55 27.44
C ASP A 457 -44.67 18.19 27.78
N SER A 458 -44.08 17.08 27.29
CA SER A 458 -44.66 15.75 27.46
C SER A 458 -43.61 14.66 27.63
N ALA A 459 -43.07 14.10 26.52
CA ALA A 459 -42.06 13.05 26.55
C ALA A 459 -41.24 12.97 25.25
N GLY A 460 -39.96 12.81 25.41
CA GLY A 460 -39.03 12.51 24.35
C GLY A 460 -38.35 11.14 24.55
N ILE A 461 -37.91 10.54 23.46
CA ILE A 461 -37.15 9.26 23.46
C ILE A 461 -35.93 9.37 22.55
N LEU A 462 -34.75 9.00 23.07
CA LEU A 462 -33.46 9.07 22.38
C LEU A 462 -32.75 7.71 22.38
N ASP A 463 -32.15 7.36 21.26
CA ASP A 463 -31.19 6.25 21.17
C ASP A 463 -29.79 6.72 21.62
N ALA A 464 -29.44 6.38 22.86
CA ALA A 464 -28.16 6.68 23.49
C ALA A 464 -27.17 5.49 23.43
N SER A 465 -27.41 4.50 22.54
CA SER A 465 -26.63 3.26 22.46
C SER A 465 -25.16 3.50 22.08
N THR A 466 -24.83 4.62 21.45
CA THR A 466 -23.49 4.93 20.95
C THR A 466 -22.51 5.41 22.02
N LEU A 467 -23.02 5.82 23.20
CA LEU A 467 -22.14 6.19 24.33
C LEU A 467 -21.20 5.04 24.65
N GLY A 468 -19.92 5.32 24.85
CA GLY A 468 -18.96 4.32 25.28
C GLY A 468 -19.40 3.70 26.61
N LYS A 469 -19.22 2.39 26.77
CA LYS A 469 -19.51 1.67 28.00
C LYS A 469 -18.34 0.74 28.29
N ILE A 470 -17.74 0.94 29.46
CA ILE A 470 -16.61 0.12 29.95
C ILE A 470 -17.05 -0.53 31.25
N ASP A 471 -17.01 -1.85 31.28
CA ASP A 471 -17.20 -2.67 32.48
C ASP A 471 -15.87 -2.76 33.22
N ILE A 472 -15.89 -2.47 34.53
CA ILE A 472 -14.71 -2.40 35.37
C ILE A 472 -14.91 -3.31 36.55
N GLN A 473 -14.07 -4.32 36.69
CA GLN A 473 -14.12 -5.31 37.78
C GLN A 473 -12.75 -5.46 38.44
N GLY A 474 -12.73 -5.79 39.69
CA GLY A 474 -11.50 -6.07 40.46
C GLY A 474 -11.54 -5.48 41.85
N THR A 475 -10.72 -6.02 42.74
CA THR A 475 -10.67 -5.57 44.12
C THR A 475 -10.25 -4.11 44.28
N ASP A 476 -9.46 -3.61 43.34
CA ASP A 476 -8.94 -2.25 43.31
C ASP A 476 -9.69 -1.31 42.36
N ALA A 477 -10.86 -1.75 41.86
CA ALA A 477 -11.65 -0.95 40.91
C ALA A 477 -12.03 0.45 41.42
N SER A 478 -12.37 0.56 42.74
CA SER A 478 -12.70 1.86 43.35
C SER A 478 -11.48 2.78 43.46
N GLU A 479 -10.33 2.23 43.79
CA GLU A 479 -9.06 2.96 43.89
C GLU A 479 -8.61 3.42 42.50
N PHE A 480 -8.67 2.54 41.49
CA PHE A 480 -8.39 2.88 40.11
C PHE A 480 -9.24 4.06 39.63
N LEU A 481 -10.56 4.02 39.86
CA LEU A 481 -11.46 5.10 39.52
C LEU A 481 -11.15 6.40 40.26
N ASN A 482 -10.70 6.34 41.52
CA ASN A 482 -10.25 7.52 42.28
C ASN A 482 -9.02 8.20 41.62
N ARG A 483 -8.14 7.42 41.00
CA ARG A 483 -6.94 7.95 40.33
C ARG A 483 -7.27 8.55 38.95
N VAL A 484 -8.30 8.04 38.28
CA VAL A 484 -8.68 8.44 36.90
C VAL A 484 -9.57 9.67 36.88
N TYR A 485 -10.47 9.81 37.85
CA TYR A 485 -11.47 10.87 37.90
C TYR A 485 -11.24 11.87 39.04
N THR A 486 -11.82 13.04 38.89
CA THR A 486 -11.79 14.09 39.95
C THR A 486 -12.64 13.78 41.18
N ASN A 487 -13.42 12.69 41.16
CA ASN A 487 -14.39 12.33 42.21
C ASN A 487 -13.90 11.20 43.11
N ALA A 488 -14.49 11.08 44.34
CA ALA A 488 -14.20 10.00 45.29
C ALA A 488 -15.13 8.80 45.05
N TRP A 489 -14.68 7.85 44.25
CA TRP A 489 -15.46 6.66 43.87
C TRP A 489 -15.57 5.61 45.00
N SER A 490 -14.57 5.51 45.83
CA SER A 490 -14.61 4.65 47.06
C SER A 490 -15.78 4.99 47.97
N LYS A 491 -16.26 6.25 47.95
CA LYS A 491 -17.41 6.71 48.72
C LYS A 491 -18.76 6.57 48.01
N LEU A 492 -18.79 6.06 46.79
CA LEU A 492 -20.04 5.81 46.06
C LEU A 492 -20.69 4.53 46.61
N ALA A 493 -21.93 4.65 47.09
CA ALA A 493 -22.66 3.47 47.57
C ALA A 493 -23.08 2.55 46.41
N ILE A 494 -23.18 1.26 46.65
CA ILE A 494 -23.73 0.28 45.72
C ILE A 494 -25.15 0.71 45.32
N GLY A 495 -25.51 0.61 44.02
CA GLY A 495 -26.80 1.02 43.51
C GLY A 495 -26.87 2.49 43.12
N LYS A 496 -25.79 3.25 43.28
CA LYS A 496 -25.72 4.68 42.93
C LYS A 496 -24.88 4.93 41.69
N CYS A 497 -25.21 6.04 41.03
CA CYS A 497 -24.51 6.59 39.88
C CYS A 497 -23.84 7.91 40.29
N ARG A 498 -22.77 8.28 39.59
CA ARG A 498 -22.11 9.57 39.77
C ARG A 498 -21.55 10.03 38.43
N TYR A 499 -21.78 11.31 38.12
CA TYR A 499 -21.08 11.97 37.04
C TYR A 499 -19.62 12.22 37.44
N GLY A 500 -18.71 11.99 36.54
CA GLY A 500 -17.27 12.18 36.73
C GLY A 500 -16.61 12.84 35.55
N LEU A 501 -15.60 13.66 35.87
CA LEU A 501 -14.76 14.35 34.91
C LEU A 501 -13.38 13.73 34.94
N MET A 502 -12.91 13.28 33.78
CA MET A 502 -11.58 12.68 33.59
C MET A 502 -10.62 13.77 33.10
N LEU A 503 -9.42 13.79 33.63
CA LEU A 503 -8.37 14.71 33.23
C LEU A 503 -7.21 13.97 32.56
N ASN A 504 -6.45 14.69 31.74
CA ASN A 504 -5.15 14.25 31.31
C ASN A 504 -4.07 14.59 32.36
N GLU A 505 -2.84 14.26 32.08
CA GLU A 505 -1.70 14.45 33.00
C GLU A 505 -1.40 15.94 33.28
N ASP A 506 -1.81 16.83 32.40
CA ASP A 506 -1.65 18.29 32.53
C ASP A 506 -2.81 18.93 33.33
N GLY A 507 -3.79 18.14 33.78
CA GLY A 507 -4.96 18.61 34.49
C GLY A 507 -6.08 19.18 33.63
N MET A 508 -5.98 19.01 32.29
CA MET A 508 -7.01 19.45 31.35
C MET A 508 -8.08 18.39 31.18
N VAL A 509 -9.30 18.80 30.88
CA VAL A 509 -10.45 17.92 30.68
C VAL A 509 -10.22 17.02 29.47
N TYR A 510 -10.36 15.71 29.71
CA TYR A 510 -10.09 14.67 28.72
C TYR A 510 -11.38 14.00 28.22
N ASP A 511 -12.21 13.52 29.14
CA ASP A 511 -13.54 12.93 28.86
C ASP A 511 -14.43 13.06 30.09
N ASP A 512 -15.70 12.70 29.94
CA ASP A 512 -16.66 12.70 31.02
C ASP A 512 -17.64 11.53 30.90
N GLY A 513 -18.43 11.31 31.94
CA GLY A 513 -19.48 10.32 31.88
C GLY A 513 -20.08 10.00 33.25
N VAL A 514 -21.07 9.10 33.22
CA VAL A 514 -21.70 8.59 34.44
C VAL A 514 -21.14 7.21 34.74
N THR A 515 -20.54 7.09 35.91
CA THR A 515 -20.10 5.78 36.45
C THR A 515 -21.06 5.28 37.50
N THR A 516 -21.40 4.01 37.43
CA THR A 516 -22.39 3.34 38.28
C THR A 516 -21.73 2.23 39.05
N ARG A 517 -21.88 2.18 40.39
CA ARG A 517 -21.41 1.07 41.21
C ARG A 517 -22.44 -0.04 41.24
N LEU A 518 -22.15 -1.13 40.55
CA LEU A 518 -23.06 -2.29 40.39
C LEU A 518 -23.00 -3.22 41.58
N ASP A 519 -21.80 -3.42 42.14
CA ASP A 519 -21.50 -4.28 43.28
C ASP A 519 -20.25 -3.75 44.00
N GLU A 520 -19.78 -4.43 45.00
CA GLU A 520 -18.62 -4.04 45.82
C GLU A 520 -17.40 -3.72 44.97
N ASN A 521 -17.06 -4.61 44.04
CA ASN A 521 -15.90 -4.54 43.16
C ASN A 521 -16.27 -4.47 41.66
N HIS A 522 -17.46 -3.97 41.34
CA HIS A 522 -17.97 -3.96 39.97
C HIS A 522 -18.62 -2.61 39.62
N TYR A 523 -18.09 -1.99 38.59
CA TYR A 523 -18.57 -0.71 38.07
C TYR A 523 -18.83 -0.78 36.57
N ILE A 524 -19.69 0.07 36.08
CA ILE A 524 -19.84 0.38 34.66
C ILE A 524 -19.70 1.88 34.48
N MET A 525 -18.82 2.32 33.62
CA MET A 525 -18.65 3.73 33.26
C MET A 525 -19.14 3.99 31.84
N THR A 526 -19.69 5.18 31.61
CA THR A 526 -19.96 5.69 30.28
C THR A 526 -18.89 6.71 29.89
N THR A 527 -18.68 6.89 28.60
CA THR A 527 -17.76 7.87 27.99
C THR A 527 -18.49 8.59 26.86
N THR A 528 -17.91 9.67 26.34
CA THR A 528 -18.39 10.25 25.08
C THR A 528 -18.32 9.20 23.95
N THR A 529 -19.21 9.32 22.97
CA THR A 529 -19.25 8.40 21.80
C THR A 529 -17.90 8.40 21.04
N GLY A 530 -17.35 9.59 20.82
CA GLY A 530 -16.08 9.76 20.10
C GLY A 530 -14.85 9.32 20.90
N GLY A 531 -14.90 9.47 22.22
CA GLY A 531 -13.81 9.17 23.15
C GLY A 531 -13.69 7.70 23.55
N ALA A 532 -14.71 6.87 23.31
CA ALA A 532 -14.82 5.54 23.89
C ALA A 532 -13.58 4.65 23.73
N ALA A 533 -13.01 4.59 22.52
CA ALA A 533 -11.82 3.77 22.24
C ALA A 533 -10.54 4.39 22.83
N THR A 534 -10.42 5.71 22.80
CA THR A 534 -9.25 6.44 23.31
C THR A 534 -9.19 6.37 24.83
N VAL A 535 -10.34 6.53 25.49
CA VAL A 535 -10.47 6.38 26.95
C VAL A 535 -10.08 4.98 27.36
N LEU A 536 -10.65 3.94 26.75
CA LEU A 536 -10.29 2.56 27.09
C LEU A 536 -8.79 2.31 26.91
N GLY A 537 -8.20 2.73 25.78
CA GLY A 537 -6.78 2.58 25.54
C GLY A 537 -5.91 3.29 26.57
N LYS A 538 -6.30 4.49 27.04
CA LYS A 538 -5.62 5.23 28.10
C LYS A 538 -5.72 4.51 29.46
N LEU A 539 -6.90 3.99 29.78
CA LEU A 539 -7.11 3.21 31.03
C LEU A 539 -6.30 1.92 31.04
N GLU A 540 -6.22 1.22 29.91
CA GLU A 540 -5.38 0.02 29.74
C GLU A 540 -3.89 0.36 29.85
N ASP A 541 -3.46 1.50 29.29
CA ASP A 541 -2.08 1.98 29.41
C ASP A 541 -1.71 2.24 30.87
N TYR A 542 -2.55 2.93 31.62
CA TYR A 542 -2.32 3.15 33.04
C TYR A 542 -2.17 1.86 33.84
N LEU A 543 -2.99 0.85 33.58
CA LEU A 543 -2.90 -0.45 34.26
C LEU A 543 -1.65 -1.24 33.86
N GLN A 544 -1.11 -1.01 32.66
CA GLN A 544 0.08 -1.72 32.19
C GLN A 544 1.38 -1.02 32.55
N THR A 545 1.38 0.29 32.70
CA THR A 545 2.60 1.10 32.84
C THR A 545 2.71 1.80 34.20
N GLU A 546 1.65 2.50 34.63
CA GLU A 546 1.69 3.33 35.83
C GLU A 546 1.27 2.59 37.11
N TRP A 547 0.24 1.73 36.97
CA TRP A 547 -0.35 1.04 38.16
C TRP A 547 -0.54 -0.47 37.89
N PRO A 548 0.53 -1.18 37.52
CA PRO A 548 0.46 -2.62 37.20
C PRO A 548 0.16 -3.49 38.41
N GLU A 549 0.26 -2.94 39.64
CA GLU A 549 -0.05 -3.63 40.90
C GLU A 549 -1.55 -3.73 41.19
N LEU A 550 -2.40 -2.93 40.50
CA LEU A 550 -3.83 -2.93 40.77
C LEU A 550 -4.53 -4.14 40.13
N ASP A 551 -5.35 -4.81 40.95
CA ASP A 551 -6.23 -5.89 40.48
C ASP A 551 -7.50 -5.29 39.83
N VAL A 552 -7.42 -4.94 38.55
CA VAL A 552 -8.50 -4.32 37.79
C VAL A 552 -8.58 -4.90 36.38
N TYR A 553 -9.77 -5.22 35.93
CA TYR A 553 -10.09 -5.74 34.60
C TYR A 553 -11.05 -4.82 33.88
N LEU A 554 -10.67 -4.41 32.68
CA LEU A 554 -11.46 -3.50 31.83
C LEU A 554 -12.02 -4.27 30.64
N THR A 555 -13.30 -4.04 30.33
CA THR A 555 -13.94 -4.65 29.15
C THR A 555 -14.85 -3.64 28.46
N SER A 556 -14.63 -3.40 27.18
CA SER A 556 -15.59 -2.62 26.38
C SER A 556 -16.87 -3.41 26.20
N VAL A 557 -17.98 -2.83 26.66
CA VAL A 557 -19.33 -3.43 26.54
C VAL A 557 -20.29 -2.53 25.76
N THR A 558 -19.74 -1.57 25.01
CA THR A 558 -20.51 -0.63 24.20
C THR A 558 -21.51 -1.35 23.27
N ASP A 559 -21.03 -2.34 22.51
CA ASP A 559 -21.87 -3.06 21.55
C ASP A 559 -22.79 -4.11 22.20
N HIS A 560 -22.63 -4.39 23.49
CA HIS A 560 -23.47 -5.35 24.22
C HIS A 560 -24.83 -4.78 24.59
N TYR A 561 -24.94 -3.43 24.67
CA TYR A 561 -26.14 -2.77 25.16
C TYR A 561 -26.76 -1.84 24.14
N ALA A 562 -28.10 -1.92 24.00
CA ALA A 562 -28.90 -0.82 23.56
C ALA A 562 -29.26 0.04 24.78
N THR A 563 -29.10 1.37 24.64
CA THR A 563 -29.45 2.34 25.69
C THR A 563 -30.55 3.26 25.17
N ILE A 564 -31.71 3.21 25.81
CA ILE A 564 -32.91 3.94 25.44
C ILE A 564 -33.20 4.97 26.53
N SER A 565 -33.08 6.26 26.19
CA SER A 565 -33.39 7.38 27.14
C SER A 565 -34.80 7.89 26.91
N VAL A 566 -35.64 7.81 27.93
CA VAL A 566 -36.99 8.37 27.92
C VAL A 566 -37.03 9.57 28.90
N CYS A 567 -37.28 10.75 28.40
CA CYS A 567 -37.28 12.00 29.19
C CYS A 567 -38.60 12.80 29.11
N GLY A 568 -38.74 13.74 29.98
CA GLY A 568 -39.87 14.64 30.04
C GLY A 568 -40.85 14.38 31.18
N PRO A 569 -41.86 15.28 31.41
CA PRO A 569 -42.81 15.20 32.51
C PRO A 569 -43.59 13.89 32.61
N ASN A 570 -43.85 13.23 31.46
CA ASN A 570 -44.58 11.97 31.41
C ASN A 570 -43.67 10.74 31.33
N SER A 571 -42.34 10.90 31.38
CA SER A 571 -41.38 9.81 31.27
C SER A 571 -41.62 8.70 32.32
N LYS A 572 -41.84 9.07 33.58
CA LYS A 572 -42.16 8.14 34.67
C LYS A 572 -43.42 7.31 34.36
N LYS A 573 -44.47 7.92 33.85
CA LYS A 573 -45.72 7.24 33.52
C LYS A 573 -45.53 6.24 32.36
N ILE A 574 -44.68 6.58 31.41
CA ILE A 574 -44.40 5.71 30.26
C ILE A 574 -43.56 4.52 30.71
N VAL A 575 -42.43 4.78 31.42
CA VAL A 575 -41.52 3.73 31.80
C VAL A 575 -42.14 2.79 32.83
N SER A 576 -42.99 3.27 33.75
CA SER A 576 -43.72 2.40 34.68
C SER A 576 -44.74 1.46 34.01
N GLN A 577 -45.26 1.79 32.84
CA GLN A 577 -46.09 0.85 32.05
C GLN A 577 -45.25 -0.19 31.31
N VAL A 578 -44.05 0.18 30.90
CA VAL A 578 -43.10 -0.75 30.23
C VAL A 578 -42.50 -1.71 31.26
N ILE A 579 -42.31 -1.27 32.50
CA ILE A 579 -41.67 -2.00 33.60
C ILE A 579 -42.56 -1.96 34.83
N PRO A 580 -43.69 -2.68 34.84
CA PRO A 580 -44.68 -2.57 35.91
C PRO A 580 -44.21 -3.09 37.27
N ASP A 581 -43.24 -3.98 37.28
CA ASP A 581 -42.70 -4.60 38.52
C ASP A 581 -41.68 -3.73 39.26
N LEU A 582 -41.35 -2.52 38.72
CA LEU A 582 -40.39 -1.62 39.35
C LEU A 582 -41.13 -0.47 40.06
N ASP A 583 -40.81 -0.22 41.31
CA ASP A 583 -41.26 0.96 42.03
C ASP A 583 -40.47 2.21 41.59
N PHE A 584 -41.14 3.14 40.97
CA PHE A 584 -40.60 4.42 40.52
C PHE A 584 -40.80 5.57 41.52
N SER A 585 -41.14 5.29 42.79
CA SER A 585 -41.21 6.32 43.81
C SER A 585 -39.83 6.96 44.03
N ASP A 586 -39.81 8.23 44.43
CA ASP A 586 -38.52 8.95 44.65
C ASP A 586 -37.73 8.37 45.82
N GLU A 587 -38.43 7.73 46.77
CA GLU A 587 -37.83 7.03 47.92
C GLU A 587 -37.09 5.77 47.47
N ASN A 588 -37.73 4.92 46.66
CA ASN A 588 -37.15 3.61 46.29
C ASN A 588 -36.29 3.69 45.02
N PHE A 589 -36.48 4.71 44.18
CA PHE A 589 -35.67 4.93 43.01
C PHE A 589 -35.27 6.40 42.86
N PRO A 590 -34.37 6.90 43.74
CA PRO A 590 -33.94 8.29 43.73
C PRO A 590 -33.11 8.64 42.51
N HIS A 591 -32.98 9.93 42.20
CA HIS A 591 -32.08 10.43 41.18
C HIS A 591 -30.65 9.97 41.40
N MET A 592 -29.87 9.76 40.32
CA MET A 592 -28.51 9.21 40.32
C MET A 592 -28.46 7.82 41.00
N SER A 593 -29.39 6.96 40.64
CA SER A 593 -29.37 5.53 41.03
C SER A 593 -29.81 4.63 39.88
N PHE A 594 -29.61 3.35 40.02
CA PHE A 594 -30.06 2.36 39.08
C PHE A 594 -30.81 1.21 39.77
N LYS A 595 -31.57 0.48 38.98
CA LYS A 595 -32.24 -0.77 39.37
C LYS A 595 -32.08 -1.81 38.27
N ASN A 596 -31.73 -3.04 38.66
CA ASN A 596 -31.82 -4.19 37.78
C ASN A 596 -33.24 -4.77 37.85
N THR A 597 -33.86 -4.99 36.70
CA THR A 597 -35.24 -5.49 36.60
C THR A 597 -35.44 -6.27 35.30
N LYS A 598 -36.68 -6.47 34.90
CA LYS A 598 -37.02 -7.14 33.64
C LYS A 598 -38.12 -6.39 32.93
N ILE A 599 -38.11 -6.42 31.61
CA ILE A 599 -39.19 -6.08 30.72
C ILE A 599 -39.68 -7.39 30.15
N ASP A 600 -40.83 -7.88 30.60
CA ASP A 600 -41.28 -9.27 30.38
C ASP A 600 -40.20 -10.26 30.85
N LYS A 601 -39.54 -10.98 29.92
CA LYS A 601 -38.45 -11.93 30.20
C LYS A 601 -37.06 -11.32 29.98
N ILE A 602 -36.96 -10.07 29.47
CA ILE A 602 -35.73 -9.43 29.08
C ILE A 602 -35.11 -8.75 30.32
N LYS A 603 -33.94 -9.17 30.75
CA LYS A 603 -33.19 -8.49 31.81
C LYS A 603 -32.80 -7.08 31.35
N CYS A 604 -33.04 -6.09 32.16
CA CYS A 604 -32.65 -4.71 31.91
C CYS A 604 -32.10 -4.04 33.16
N ARG A 605 -31.30 -2.99 32.92
CA ARG A 605 -30.87 -2.04 33.94
C ARG A 605 -31.46 -0.70 33.63
N VAL A 606 -32.19 -0.12 34.57
CA VAL A 606 -32.77 1.20 34.43
C VAL A 606 -31.99 2.15 35.32
N MET A 607 -31.48 3.25 34.74
CA MET A 607 -30.79 4.32 35.45
C MET A 607 -31.68 5.55 35.49
N ARG A 608 -31.83 6.17 36.65
CA ARG A 608 -32.52 7.45 36.78
C ARG A 608 -31.51 8.60 36.70
N ILE A 609 -31.13 8.92 35.50
CA ILE A 609 -30.13 9.95 35.15
C ILE A 609 -30.69 10.81 34.04
N SER A 610 -30.22 12.05 33.93
CA SER A 610 -30.72 13.01 32.92
C SER A 610 -29.60 13.84 32.32
N PHE A 611 -29.62 13.93 30.99
CA PHE A 611 -28.77 14.87 30.26
C PHE A 611 -29.56 16.04 29.67
N THR A 612 -30.88 15.88 29.52
CA THR A 612 -31.79 16.94 29.03
C THR A 612 -32.26 17.91 30.15
N GLY A 613 -31.98 17.58 31.42
CA GLY A 613 -32.47 18.29 32.59
C GLY A 613 -33.94 18.03 32.93
N GLU A 614 -34.64 17.24 32.12
CA GLU A 614 -35.96 16.71 32.46
C GLU A 614 -35.86 15.43 33.26
N GLN A 615 -36.98 15.04 33.93
CA GLN A 615 -37.01 13.71 34.51
C GLN A 615 -36.76 12.65 33.42
N SER A 616 -35.77 11.81 33.64
CA SER A 616 -35.30 10.88 32.58
C SER A 616 -34.89 9.52 33.16
N TYR A 617 -35.09 8.49 32.36
CA TYR A 617 -34.74 7.11 32.63
C TYR A 617 -34.03 6.54 31.44
N GLU A 618 -32.81 5.97 31.67
CA GLU A 618 -32.07 5.24 30.66
C GLU A 618 -32.22 3.74 30.87
N ILE A 619 -32.81 3.08 29.89
CA ILE A 619 -33.07 1.64 29.90
C ILE A 619 -31.97 0.97 29.09
N ASN A 620 -31.12 0.19 29.77
CA ASN A 620 -30.04 -0.58 29.17
C ASN A 620 -30.45 -2.05 29.07
N VAL A 621 -30.53 -2.55 27.83
CA VAL A 621 -30.86 -3.95 27.51
C VAL A 621 -29.79 -4.55 26.62
N GLN A 622 -29.70 -5.88 26.56
CA GLN A 622 -28.85 -6.53 25.56
C GLN A 622 -29.21 -6.04 24.14
N ALA A 623 -28.20 -5.79 23.33
CA ALA A 623 -28.32 -5.13 22.04
C ALA A 623 -29.40 -5.74 21.11
N ASN A 624 -29.51 -7.08 21.07
CA ASN A 624 -30.50 -7.79 20.26
C ASN A 624 -31.96 -7.54 20.64
N TYR A 625 -32.22 -6.99 21.85
CA TYR A 625 -33.57 -6.60 22.31
C TYR A 625 -33.84 -5.11 22.16
N GLY A 626 -32.84 -4.31 21.74
CA GLY A 626 -32.93 -2.86 21.70
C GLY A 626 -34.16 -2.35 20.92
N LYS A 627 -34.36 -2.87 19.69
CA LYS A 627 -35.49 -2.45 18.84
C LYS A 627 -36.83 -2.78 19.48
N SER A 628 -37.01 -3.98 20.04
CA SER A 628 -38.29 -4.41 20.63
C SER A 628 -38.65 -3.60 21.86
N VAL A 629 -37.65 -3.26 22.72
CA VAL A 629 -37.87 -2.41 23.89
C VAL A 629 -38.14 -0.95 23.48
N TRP A 630 -37.46 -0.43 22.46
CA TRP A 630 -37.76 0.87 21.88
C TRP A 630 -39.19 0.98 21.39
N GLU A 631 -39.65 -0.01 20.61
CA GLU A 631 -41.03 -0.06 20.08
C GLU A 631 -42.06 -0.13 21.22
N LYS A 632 -41.77 -0.90 22.28
CA LYS A 632 -42.63 -0.99 23.47
C LYS A 632 -42.71 0.35 24.22
N CYS A 633 -41.60 1.09 24.31
CA CYS A 633 -41.63 2.46 24.89
C CYS A 633 -42.44 3.42 24.03
N MET A 634 -42.31 3.34 22.70
CA MET A 634 -43.09 4.16 21.75
C MET A 634 -44.59 3.85 21.87
N GLU A 635 -44.96 2.57 21.92
CA GLU A 635 -46.38 2.15 22.06
C GLU A 635 -46.98 2.64 23.37
N SER A 636 -46.31 2.42 24.50
CA SER A 636 -46.76 2.88 25.82
C SER A 636 -46.81 4.40 25.91
N GLY A 637 -45.97 5.11 25.18
CA GLY A 637 -45.91 6.55 25.11
C GLY A 637 -46.88 7.23 24.15
N ASN A 638 -47.55 6.47 23.27
CA ASN A 638 -48.46 7.06 22.26
C ASN A 638 -49.52 8.00 22.85
N LYS A 639 -50.17 7.61 23.95
CA LYS A 639 -51.18 8.47 24.65
C LYS A 639 -50.60 9.73 25.30
N PHE A 640 -49.27 9.79 25.40
CA PHE A 640 -48.52 10.96 25.90
C PHE A 640 -47.79 11.69 24.79
N ASN A 641 -48.09 11.39 23.52
CA ASN A 641 -47.42 11.96 22.35
C ASN A 641 -45.89 11.86 22.41
N ILE A 642 -45.35 10.71 22.87
CA ILE A 642 -43.90 10.49 22.93
C ILE A 642 -43.29 10.74 21.55
N THR A 643 -42.27 11.57 21.52
CA THR A 643 -41.65 12.00 20.28
C THR A 643 -40.19 11.52 20.24
N PRO A 644 -39.75 10.75 19.19
CA PRO A 644 -38.35 10.46 18.99
C PRO A 644 -37.62 11.74 18.66
N TYR A 645 -36.47 11.96 19.29
CA TYR A 645 -35.64 13.12 19.05
C TYR A 645 -34.19 12.69 18.76
N GLY A 646 -33.50 13.51 17.99
CA GLY A 646 -32.13 13.24 17.60
C GLY A 646 -31.10 13.98 18.45
N THR A 647 -29.84 13.79 18.06
CA THR A 647 -28.71 14.39 18.79
C THR A 647 -28.70 15.92 18.73
N GLU A 648 -29.18 16.52 17.64
CA GLU A 648 -29.27 17.99 17.57
C GLU A 648 -30.23 18.55 18.64
N THR A 649 -31.36 17.91 18.81
CA THR A 649 -32.33 18.24 19.88
C THR A 649 -31.73 18.00 21.27
N MET A 650 -30.98 16.91 21.45
CA MET A 650 -30.25 16.68 22.70
C MET A 650 -29.27 17.80 23.00
N HIS A 651 -28.54 18.31 22.01
CA HIS A 651 -27.60 19.41 22.15
C HIS A 651 -28.31 20.71 22.60
N LEU A 652 -29.46 20.98 22.07
CA LEU A 652 -30.25 22.12 22.49
C LEU A 652 -30.75 21.96 23.94
N LEU A 653 -31.37 20.83 24.27
CA LEU A 653 -31.97 20.58 25.58
C LEU A 653 -30.94 20.63 26.73
N ARG A 654 -29.74 20.05 26.51
CA ARG A 654 -28.65 20.08 27.50
C ARG A 654 -28.07 21.48 27.68
N ALA A 655 -27.92 22.23 26.55
CA ALA A 655 -27.38 23.61 26.59
C ALA A 655 -28.28 24.56 27.40
N GLU A 656 -29.60 24.43 27.29
CA GLU A 656 -30.57 25.18 28.09
C GLU A 656 -30.38 24.96 29.62
N LYS A 657 -29.77 23.85 30.02
CA LYS A 657 -29.50 23.48 31.43
C LYS A 657 -28.06 23.73 31.84
N GLY A 658 -27.21 24.16 30.93
CA GLY A 658 -25.78 24.38 31.17
C GLY A 658 -24.94 23.11 31.30
N PHE A 659 -25.43 21.94 30.84
CA PHE A 659 -24.65 20.72 30.85
C PHE A 659 -23.67 20.73 29.67
N ILE A 660 -22.41 20.40 29.97
CA ILE A 660 -21.33 20.42 28.98
C ILE A 660 -21.33 19.18 28.10
N ILE A 661 -20.74 19.33 26.90
CA ILE A 661 -20.28 18.22 26.05
C ILE A 661 -18.79 18.38 25.87
N VAL A 662 -18.03 17.39 26.37
CA VAL A 662 -16.58 17.35 26.17
C VAL A 662 -16.26 17.22 24.69
N GLY A 663 -15.36 18.08 24.20
CA GLY A 663 -14.97 18.17 22.80
C GLY A 663 -15.84 19.11 21.94
N GLN A 664 -16.96 19.66 22.48
CA GLN A 664 -17.71 20.75 21.86
C GLN A 664 -17.60 22.04 22.66
N ASP A 665 -17.85 21.96 23.96
CA ASP A 665 -17.77 23.11 24.87
C ASP A 665 -16.40 23.19 25.55
N THR A 666 -15.57 22.19 25.39
CA THR A 666 -14.22 22.11 25.92
C THR A 666 -13.19 21.88 24.83
N ASP A 667 -11.98 22.33 25.06
CA ASP A 667 -10.80 22.04 24.27
C ASP A 667 -9.64 21.55 25.18
N ALA A 668 -8.45 21.39 24.62
CA ALA A 668 -7.28 20.89 25.35
C ALA A 668 -6.71 21.88 26.40
N THR A 669 -7.31 23.04 26.58
CA THR A 669 -6.87 24.08 27.54
C THR A 669 -7.81 24.26 28.72
N MET A 670 -8.95 23.55 28.74
CA MET A 670 -9.98 23.70 29.77
C MET A 670 -9.67 22.85 31.00
N THR A 671 -9.72 23.46 32.17
CA THR A 671 -9.63 22.81 33.48
C THR A 671 -11.01 22.60 34.09
N PRO A 672 -11.15 21.78 35.16
CA PRO A 672 -12.43 21.70 35.91
C PRO A 672 -12.89 23.04 36.47
N ILE A 673 -11.96 23.93 36.84
CA ILE A 673 -12.29 25.27 37.40
C ILE A 673 -12.94 26.15 36.31
N ASP A 674 -12.47 26.10 35.08
CA ASP A 674 -13.07 26.83 33.95
C ASP A 674 -14.52 26.38 33.70
N LEU A 675 -14.81 25.11 34.00
CA LEU A 675 -16.15 24.52 33.88
C LEU A 675 -17.01 24.70 35.15
N GLN A 676 -16.50 25.37 36.18
CA GLN A 676 -17.15 25.56 37.48
C GLN A 676 -17.53 24.25 38.18
N MET A 677 -16.63 23.24 38.08
CA MET A 677 -16.78 21.91 38.65
C MET A 677 -15.67 21.56 39.65
#